data_65246c9dcd9ad54a23ab9e8edb81ec0e
#
_entry.id   65246c9dcd9ad54a23ab9e8edb81ec0e
#
_cell.length_a   1.000
_cell.length_b   1.000
_cell.length_c   1.000
_cell.angle_alpha   90.00
_cell.angle_beta   90.00
_cell.angle_gamma   90.00
#
_symmetry.space_group_name_H-M   'P 1'
#
loop_
_entity.id
_entity.type
_entity.pdbx_description
1 polymer ?
#
loop_
_entity_poly.entity_id
_entity_poly.type
_entity_poly.pdbx_seq_one_letter_code
_entity_poly.pdbx_strand_id
1 'polypeptide(L)'
;VFRAVVRLVVCFVFCLISATLAGPLWAAGVAPTRLRAIVPAGPPSAILPLADVRPGMVGHALTVFSGTKPEPFKVRVVAVMRNFLPKQDVILIRAEDPRVEFSGIVAGMSGSPVYIDGKLMGAIAYAWSFSKEPLGGVTPIESMLAERTRPRRVKEEIFASSDQRGRTAGTADASPTAVADAARDREALAWRRAGSGTMSDGPSALARGLGLPSLLPAGGGNGEPRLLRASVPLSVSGFTPRTVAELEQELRPTGLVPLQAGGGRKLGAPAAGHVEPGSAIGVELVRGDMSTVATGTVTYVDGPNVFAFGHPMFGIGEVYLPMVDAEIHAFLPSLSQSFKMSSPLQEVGTLVQDRQSCIIGDLDSRTTMMPVEVRVGGPGVEPRIFRAEIARNRRLTPMLASMVVGNAIADAEPDVTDMVVTVTSKMNVKGFNTIELRDQLFSSDGVSGRALAGSRGLRAMGDIMFNPFEPVVLDRMDVDVRVEFRRDVAEIVGVSLPGDVVHAGDTVPLRVTLRPYAGDEYVETVPVVIPRSLGGDMVKIEVATGAQVKYDTAQAESLRGYIDNLRKFYTASSIVVSVQTPDDGASLRGRLLSGLPPAALDTLRPGNQTRRADAYRVADRTVFPSKRLVSGKQELSVFVRDDVLGRNAR
;
A
#
# COMPACT_ATOMS: atom_id res chain seq x y z
N VAL A 1 -45.83 -5.94 50.31
CA VAL A 1 -44.40 -6.26 50.47
C VAL A 1 -44.10 -7.64 49.89
N PHE A 2 -44.92 -8.64 50.10
CA PHE A 2 -44.68 -10.04 49.65
C PHE A 2 -44.78 -10.21 48.11
N ARG A 3 -45.63 -9.40 47.41
CA ARG A 3 -45.77 -9.44 45.92
C ARG A 3 -44.62 -8.76 45.17
N ALA A 4 -43.88 -7.86 45.81
CA ALA A 4 -42.74 -7.19 45.19
C ALA A 4 -41.47 -8.08 45.24
N VAL A 5 -41.28 -8.85 46.30
CA VAL A 5 -40.15 -9.76 46.46
C VAL A 5 -40.22 -10.94 45.48
N VAL A 6 -41.43 -11.49 45.23
CA VAL A 6 -41.63 -12.59 44.29
C VAL A 6 -41.36 -12.15 42.83
N ARG A 7 -41.70 -10.92 42.46
CA ARG A 7 -41.37 -10.39 41.11
C ARG A 7 -39.89 -10.13 40.91
N LEU A 8 -39.17 -9.74 41.95
CA LEU A 8 -37.72 -9.52 41.88
C LEU A 8 -36.93 -10.83 41.76
N VAL A 9 -37.36 -11.88 42.48
CA VAL A 9 -36.74 -13.21 42.42
C VAL A 9 -36.98 -13.89 41.07
N VAL A 10 -38.18 -13.76 40.48
CA VAL A 10 -38.50 -14.34 39.17
C VAL A 10 -37.72 -13.64 38.03
N CYS A 11 -37.53 -12.32 38.11
CA CYS A 11 -36.66 -11.60 37.13
C CYS A 11 -35.19 -11.97 37.28
N PHE A 12 -34.70 -12.21 38.52
CA PHE A 12 -33.29 -12.58 38.73
C PHE A 12 -32.99 -14.03 38.29
N VAL A 13 -33.94 -14.95 38.47
CA VAL A 13 -33.80 -16.34 38.00
C VAL A 13 -33.91 -16.43 36.47
N PHE A 14 -34.74 -15.61 35.83
CA PHE A 14 -34.79 -15.55 34.35
C PHE A 14 -33.55 -14.92 33.73
N CYS A 15 -32.92 -13.90 34.35
CA CYS A 15 -31.66 -13.36 33.91
C CYS A 15 -30.47 -14.31 34.13
N LEU A 16 -30.44 -15.10 35.18
CA LEU A 16 -29.38 -16.07 35.44
C LEU A 16 -29.45 -17.31 34.53
N ILE A 17 -30.64 -17.73 34.10
CA ILE A 17 -30.82 -18.86 33.15
C ILE A 17 -30.47 -18.42 31.70
N SER A 18 -30.62 -17.14 31.36
CA SER A 18 -30.19 -16.59 30.04
C SER A 18 -28.68 -16.37 29.92
N ALA A 19 -27.94 -16.30 31.03
CA ALA A 19 -26.50 -16.05 31.01
C ALA A 19 -25.62 -17.32 30.93
N THR A 20 -26.21 -18.50 31.15
CA THR A 20 -25.47 -19.78 31.11
C THR A 20 -25.59 -20.56 29.79
N LEU A 21 -26.32 -20.03 28.80
CA LEU A 21 -26.47 -20.67 27.47
C LEU A 21 -25.78 -19.86 26.34
N ALA A 22 -25.08 -18.78 26.65
CA ALA A 22 -24.21 -18.08 25.70
C ALA A 22 -22.77 -18.59 25.83
N GLY A 23 -22.55 -19.87 25.53
CA GLY A 23 -21.23 -20.34 25.12
C GLY A 23 -20.84 -19.66 23.81
N PRO A 24 -19.54 -19.40 23.54
CA PRO A 24 -19.12 -18.82 22.30
C PRO A 24 -19.44 -19.82 21.18
N LEU A 25 -20.54 -19.60 20.48
CA LEU A 25 -20.78 -20.12 19.15
C LEU A 25 -19.77 -19.43 18.21
N TRP A 26 -18.55 -19.87 18.27
CA TRP A 26 -17.66 -19.76 17.12
C TRP A 26 -18.25 -20.70 16.07
N ALA A 27 -19.04 -20.09 15.21
CA ALA A 27 -19.69 -20.72 14.10
C ALA A 27 -18.65 -21.53 13.32
N ALA A 28 -18.88 -22.84 13.29
CA ALA A 28 -18.41 -23.65 12.20
C ALA A 28 -18.69 -22.88 10.90
N GLY A 29 -17.63 -22.59 10.12
CA GLY A 29 -17.75 -21.83 8.91
C GLY A 29 -18.82 -22.43 8.02
N VAL A 30 -19.92 -21.72 7.88
CA VAL A 30 -20.87 -21.95 6.79
C VAL A 30 -20.06 -21.67 5.54
N ALA A 31 -19.69 -22.72 4.81
CA ALA A 31 -19.11 -22.60 3.49
C ALA A 31 -19.99 -21.61 2.71
N PRO A 32 -19.42 -20.54 2.11
CA PRO A 32 -20.23 -19.56 1.42
C PRO A 32 -20.98 -20.28 0.31
N THR A 33 -22.30 -20.29 0.39
CA THR A 33 -23.17 -20.76 -0.68
C THR A 33 -22.76 -20.01 -1.93
N ARG A 34 -22.28 -20.70 -2.94
CA ARG A 34 -21.84 -20.13 -4.22
C ARG A 34 -23.06 -19.52 -4.92
N LEU A 35 -23.37 -18.28 -4.62
CA LEU A 35 -24.32 -17.50 -5.40
C LEU A 35 -23.62 -17.15 -6.73
N ARG A 36 -24.04 -17.80 -7.79
CA ARG A 36 -23.59 -17.51 -9.14
C ARG A 36 -24.25 -16.20 -9.57
N ALA A 37 -23.47 -15.24 -10.15
CA ALA A 37 -24.03 -14.03 -10.72
C ALA A 37 -25.03 -14.42 -11.83
N ILE A 38 -26.22 -13.82 -11.82
CA ILE A 38 -27.21 -14.02 -12.87
C ILE A 38 -26.76 -13.17 -14.06
N VAL A 39 -26.30 -13.84 -15.10
CA VAL A 39 -26.00 -13.21 -16.40
C VAL A 39 -27.22 -13.41 -17.29
N PRO A 40 -27.88 -12.35 -17.78
CA PRO A 40 -28.96 -12.51 -18.73
C PRO A 40 -28.43 -13.18 -20.01
N ALA A 41 -29.06 -14.27 -20.43
CA ALA A 41 -28.78 -14.92 -21.70
C ALA A 41 -29.41 -14.10 -22.84
N GLY A 42 -28.74 -12.98 -23.22
CA GLY A 42 -29.06 -12.27 -24.44
C GLY A 42 -28.17 -12.79 -25.57
N PRO A 43 -28.64 -12.71 -26.85
CA PRO A 43 -27.78 -13.02 -27.99
C PRO A 43 -26.54 -12.11 -27.94
N PRO A 44 -25.35 -12.58 -28.40
CA PRO A 44 -24.17 -11.75 -28.45
C PRO A 44 -24.49 -10.50 -29.27
N SER A 45 -24.39 -9.32 -28.68
CA SER A 45 -24.59 -8.06 -29.35
C SER A 45 -23.64 -8.01 -30.54
N ALA A 46 -24.16 -7.83 -31.76
CA ALA A 46 -23.33 -7.65 -32.93
C ALA A 46 -22.38 -6.47 -32.69
N ILE A 47 -21.12 -6.59 -33.06
CA ILE A 47 -20.10 -5.57 -32.91
C ILE A 47 -20.13 -4.63 -34.09
N LEU A 48 -20.02 -3.32 -33.87
CA LEU A 48 -19.78 -2.32 -34.91
C LEU A 48 -18.27 -2.11 -35.06
N PRO A 49 -17.66 -2.54 -36.15
CA PRO A 49 -16.24 -2.32 -36.40
C PRO A 49 -15.90 -0.82 -36.44
N LEU A 50 -14.74 -0.45 -35.92
CA LEU A 50 -14.28 0.96 -35.93
C LEU A 50 -14.18 1.53 -37.34
N ALA A 51 -13.90 0.68 -38.33
CA ALA A 51 -13.86 1.06 -39.74
C ALA A 51 -15.21 1.54 -40.27
N ASP A 52 -16.32 1.11 -39.68
CA ASP A 52 -17.67 1.45 -40.10
C ASP A 52 -18.25 2.66 -39.36
N VAL A 53 -17.59 3.14 -38.30
CA VAL A 53 -18.03 4.30 -37.52
C VAL A 53 -17.85 5.59 -38.32
N ARG A 54 -18.90 6.39 -38.41
CA ARG A 54 -18.92 7.66 -39.14
C ARG A 54 -19.47 8.80 -38.27
N PRO A 55 -18.97 10.04 -38.44
CA PRO A 55 -19.57 11.22 -37.82
C PRO A 55 -21.04 11.35 -38.17
N GLY A 56 -21.84 11.82 -37.20
CA GLY A 56 -23.27 12.02 -37.34
C GLY A 56 -24.12 10.80 -36.98
N MET A 57 -23.55 9.61 -36.86
CA MET A 57 -24.30 8.42 -36.41
C MET A 57 -24.91 8.68 -35.04
N VAL A 58 -26.17 8.25 -34.85
CA VAL A 58 -26.94 8.42 -33.61
C VAL A 58 -27.22 7.05 -33.03
N GLY A 59 -27.11 6.97 -31.69
CA GLY A 59 -27.37 5.76 -30.95
C GLY A 59 -27.69 6.03 -29.51
N HIS A 60 -27.45 5.05 -28.65
CA HIS A 60 -27.63 5.18 -27.20
C HIS A 60 -26.49 4.53 -26.43
N ALA A 61 -26.29 5.00 -25.23
CA ALA A 61 -25.43 4.33 -24.26
C ALA A 61 -26.26 3.92 -23.04
N LEU A 62 -25.77 2.93 -22.29
CA LEU A 62 -26.42 2.45 -21.08
C LEU A 62 -25.58 2.80 -19.84
N THR A 63 -26.25 3.26 -18.77
CA THR A 63 -25.63 3.48 -17.48
C THR A 63 -26.66 3.43 -16.36
N VAL A 64 -26.24 3.21 -15.13
CA VAL A 64 -27.13 3.36 -13.97
C VAL A 64 -27.08 4.83 -13.50
N PHE A 65 -28.22 5.50 -13.47
CA PHE A 65 -28.36 6.86 -12.92
C PHE A 65 -28.71 6.84 -11.44
N SER A 66 -29.52 5.86 -11.00
CA SER A 66 -29.89 5.63 -9.61
C SER A 66 -30.30 4.18 -9.40
N GLY A 67 -30.05 3.62 -8.22
CA GLY A 67 -30.31 2.21 -7.93
C GLY A 67 -29.31 1.28 -8.61
N THR A 68 -29.82 0.21 -9.23
CA THR A 68 -28.99 -0.84 -9.86
C THR A 68 -29.32 -1.08 -11.34
N LYS A 69 -30.41 -0.51 -11.83
CA LYS A 69 -30.92 -0.78 -13.18
C LYS A 69 -30.30 0.13 -14.23
N PRO A 70 -29.69 -0.42 -15.32
CA PRO A 70 -29.21 0.36 -16.43
C PRO A 70 -30.33 1.09 -17.16
N GLU A 71 -30.09 2.34 -17.52
CA GLU A 71 -31.01 3.18 -18.30
C GLU A 71 -30.31 3.73 -19.55
N PRO A 72 -31.03 3.83 -20.69
CA PRO A 72 -30.48 4.39 -21.91
C PRO A 72 -30.41 5.92 -21.84
N PHE A 73 -29.41 6.47 -22.53
CA PHE A 73 -29.33 7.88 -22.89
C PHE A 73 -28.78 8.04 -24.32
N LYS A 74 -29.26 9.06 -25.03
CA LYS A 74 -28.96 9.29 -26.44
C LYS A 74 -27.55 9.84 -26.62
N VAL A 75 -26.85 9.35 -27.66
CA VAL A 75 -25.50 9.82 -28.02
C VAL A 75 -25.41 10.01 -29.55
N ARG A 76 -24.50 10.91 -29.96
CA ARG A 76 -24.16 11.15 -31.37
C ARG A 76 -22.65 11.09 -31.54
N VAL A 77 -22.20 10.39 -32.59
CA VAL A 77 -20.80 10.35 -32.99
C VAL A 77 -20.40 11.71 -33.60
N VAL A 78 -19.33 12.30 -33.04
CA VAL A 78 -18.77 13.57 -33.51
C VAL A 78 -17.60 13.34 -34.46
N ALA A 79 -16.65 12.49 -34.08
CA ALA A 79 -15.44 12.21 -34.83
C ALA A 79 -14.78 10.88 -34.43
N VAL A 80 -13.91 10.36 -35.27
CA VAL A 80 -13.00 9.26 -34.96
C VAL A 80 -11.57 9.80 -34.92
N MET A 81 -10.95 9.79 -33.72
CA MET A 81 -9.58 10.26 -33.50
C MET A 81 -8.62 9.07 -33.56
N ARG A 82 -7.91 8.94 -34.68
CA ARG A 82 -6.95 7.85 -34.88
C ARG A 82 -5.66 8.12 -34.11
N ASN A 83 -5.11 7.05 -33.50
CA ASN A 83 -3.85 7.10 -32.74
C ASN A 83 -3.81 8.23 -31.72
N PHE A 84 -4.93 8.46 -31.05
CA PHE A 84 -5.08 9.51 -30.04
C PHE A 84 -4.11 9.31 -28.85
N LEU A 85 -3.97 8.06 -28.42
CA LEU A 85 -2.88 7.59 -27.56
C LEU A 85 -2.06 6.56 -28.34
N PRO A 86 -0.82 6.26 -27.97
CA PRO A 86 -0.02 5.24 -28.65
C PRO A 86 -0.79 3.92 -28.77
N LYS A 87 -1.05 3.49 -30.02
CA LYS A 87 -1.82 2.29 -30.36
C LYS A 87 -3.28 2.28 -29.87
N GLN A 88 -3.88 3.44 -29.69
CA GLN A 88 -5.25 3.56 -29.22
C GLN A 88 -6.00 4.65 -29.98
N ASP A 89 -7.09 4.25 -30.62
CA ASP A 89 -8.05 5.14 -31.28
C ASP A 89 -9.16 5.50 -30.29
N VAL A 90 -9.75 6.68 -30.42
CA VAL A 90 -10.86 7.15 -29.59
C VAL A 90 -11.97 7.68 -30.47
N ILE A 91 -13.21 7.27 -30.20
CA ILE A 91 -14.39 7.79 -30.87
C ILE A 91 -14.97 8.91 -30.02
N LEU A 92 -15.04 10.12 -30.58
CA LEU A 92 -15.62 11.27 -29.90
C LEU A 92 -17.14 11.21 -30.05
N ILE A 93 -17.85 11.29 -28.93
CA ILE A 93 -19.31 11.35 -28.89
C ILE A 93 -19.80 12.59 -28.16
N ARG A 94 -21.02 13.02 -28.44
CA ARG A 94 -21.79 13.98 -27.66
C ARG A 94 -23.01 13.27 -27.08
N ALA A 95 -23.23 13.41 -25.78
CA ALA A 95 -24.46 12.95 -25.16
C ALA A 95 -25.60 13.97 -25.45
N GLU A 96 -26.79 13.45 -25.76
CA GLU A 96 -28.00 14.23 -26.05
C GLU A 96 -29.11 13.78 -25.07
N ASP A 97 -28.88 13.96 -23.78
CA ASP A 97 -29.81 13.64 -22.69
C ASP A 97 -29.76 14.75 -21.65
N PRO A 98 -30.87 15.32 -21.22
CA PRO A 98 -30.89 16.45 -20.27
C PRO A 98 -30.11 16.19 -18.98
N ARG A 99 -30.10 14.95 -18.48
CA ARG A 99 -29.35 14.58 -17.26
C ARG A 99 -27.84 14.69 -17.48
N VAL A 100 -27.37 14.24 -18.64
CA VAL A 100 -25.95 14.25 -19.01
C VAL A 100 -25.53 15.63 -19.55
N GLU A 101 -26.43 16.36 -20.19
CA GLU A 101 -26.19 17.75 -20.59
C GLU A 101 -25.93 18.65 -19.38
N PHE A 102 -26.63 18.41 -18.28
CA PHE A 102 -26.44 19.16 -17.03
C PHE A 102 -25.17 18.73 -16.28
N SER A 103 -24.90 17.42 -16.18
CA SER A 103 -23.79 16.90 -15.37
C SER A 103 -22.46 16.75 -16.12
N GLY A 104 -22.49 16.75 -17.46
CA GLY A 104 -21.38 16.26 -18.28
C GLY A 104 -21.22 14.73 -18.21
N ILE A 105 -20.15 14.22 -18.81
CA ILE A 105 -19.75 12.81 -18.62
C ILE A 105 -19.20 12.67 -17.19
N VAL A 106 -19.86 11.85 -16.40
CA VAL A 106 -19.66 11.71 -14.95
C VAL A 106 -18.63 10.62 -14.68
N ALA A 107 -17.75 10.85 -13.71
CA ALA A 107 -16.86 9.80 -13.19
C ALA A 107 -17.70 8.61 -12.66
N GLY A 108 -17.36 7.39 -13.09
CA GLY A 108 -18.16 6.18 -12.87
C GLY A 108 -19.06 5.81 -14.06
N MET A 109 -19.24 6.69 -15.07
CA MET A 109 -19.79 6.29 -16.37
C MET A 109 -18.76 5.57 -17.25
N SER A 110 -17.53 5.54 -16.86
CA SER A 110 -16.47 4.78 -17.56
C SER A 110 -16.87 3.31 -17.67
N GLY A 111 -16.86 2.78 -18.89
CA GLY A 111 -17.39 1.46 -19.24
C GLY A 111 -18.82 1.45 -19.80
N SER A 112 -19.56 2.55 -19.73
CA SER A 112 -20.92 2.61 -20.32
C SER A 112 -20.89 2.18 -21.78
N PRO A 113 -21.59 1.06 -22.16
CA PRO A 113 -21.60 0.58 -23.52
C PRO A 113 -22.36 1.54 -24.43
N VAL A 114 -21.82 1.74 -25.63
CA VAL A 114 -22.41 2.61 -26.67
C VAL A 114 -22.85 1.76 -27.85
N TYR A 115 -24.10 1.89 -28.24
CA TYR A 115 -24.71 1.14 -29.30
C TYR A 115 -25.15 2.07 -30.44
N ILE A 116 -24.85 1.66 -31.67
CA ILE A 116 -25.37 2.26 -32.93
C ILE A 116 -26.11 1.17 -33.70
N ASP A 117 -27.36 1.40 -34.05
CA ASP A 117 -28.21 0.42 -34.76
C ASP A 117 -28.21 -0.98 -34.10
N GLY A 118 -28.22 -1.01 -32.75
CA GLY A 118 -28.20 -2.24 -31.96
C GLY A 118 -26.85 -2.95 -31.91
N LYS A 119 -25.80 -2.42 -32.54
CA LYS A 119 -24.43 -2.98 -32.51
C LYS A 119 -23.57 -2.25 -31.48
N LEU A 120 -22.82 -3.00 -30.70
CA LEU A 120 -21.90 -2.45 -29.70
C LEU A 120 -20.69 -1.80 -30.38
N MET A 121 -20.52 -0.49 -30.22
CA MET A 121 -19.43 0.30 -30.78
C MET A 121 -18.21 0.34 -29.84
N GLY A 122 -18.45 0.45 -28.52
CA GLY A 122 -17.39 0.59 -27.53
C GLY A 122 -17.90 1.04 -26.18
N ALA A 123 -17.00 1.57 -25.36
CA ALA A 123 -17.26 2.01 -24.00
C ALA A 123 -16.86 3.47 -23.77
N ILE A 124 -17.68 4.25 -23.08
CA ILE A 124 -17.28 5.58 -22.60
C ILE A 124 -16.07 5.42 -21.67
N ALA A 125 -14.99 6.15 -21.95
CA ALA A 125 -13.72 6.00 -21.26
C ALA A 125 -13.01 7.33 -20.97
N TYR A 126 -13.41 8.40 -21.65
CA TYR A 126 -12.76 9.71 -21.56
C TYR A 126 -13.79 10.82 -21.38
N ALA A 127 -13.40 11.85 -20.65
CA ALA A 127 -14.18 13.06 -20.45
C ALA A 127 -13.28 14.30 -20.54
N TRP A 128 -13.88 15.46 -20.77
CA TRP A 128 -13.19 16.74 -20.68
C TRP A 128 -13.52 17.40 -19.34
N SER A 129 -12.50 17.77 -18.59
CA SER A 129 -12.70 18.66 -17.46
C SER A 129 -13.10 20.06 -17.97
N PHE A 130 -14.00 20.72 -17.25
CA PHE A 130 -14.51 22.06 -17.57
C PHE A 130 -15.13 22.19 -18.97
N SER A 131 -15.62 21.07 -19.56
CA SER A 131 -16.29 21.11 -20.85
C SER A 131 -17.64 21.82 -20.73
N LYS A 132 -17.94 22.72 -21.67
CA LYS A 132 -19.27 23.35 -21.80
C LYS A 132 -20.30 22.44 -22.44
N GLU A 133 -19.84 21.39 -23.12
CA GLU A 133 -20.67 20.40 -23.81
C GLU A 133 -20.41 19.01 -23.24
N PRO A 134 -21.43 18.13 -23.22
CA PRO A 134 -21.31 16.77 -22.73
C PRO A 134 -20.57 15.85 -23.72
N LEU A 135 -19.32 16.22 -24.03
CA LEU A 135 -18.45 15.44 -24.90
C LEU A 135 -17.78 14.32 -24.13
N GLY A 136 -17.74 13.13 -24.75
CA GLY A 136 -17.06 11.96 -24.21
C GLY A 136 -16.22 11.24 -25.27
N GLY A 137 -15.17 10.56 -24.81
CA GLY A 137 -14.40 9.66 -25.66
C GLY A 137 -14.77 8.21 -25.39
N VAL A 138 -14.90 7.44 -26.44
CA VAL A 138 -15.26 6.02 -26.40
C VAL A 138 -14.08 5.18 -26.85
N THR A 139 -13.68 4.21 -26.03
CA THR A 139 -12.74 3.17 -26.44
C THR A 139 -13.46 2.17 -27.35
N PRO A 140 -12.95 1.91 -28.58
CA PRO A 140 -13.56 0.92 -29.48
C PRO A 140 -13.61 -0.47 -28.85
N ILE A 141 -14.72 -1.19 -29.05
CA ILE A 141 -14.91 -2.54 -28.49
C ILE A 141 -13.83 -3.52 -28.99
N GLU A 142 -13.36 -3.38 -30.22
CA GLU A 142 -12.30 -4.21 -30.79
C GLU A 142 -11.01 -4.11 -29.94
N SER A 143 -10.67 -2.90 -29.47
CA SER A 143 -9.50 -2.69 -28.60
C SER A 143 -9.66 -3.38 -27.25
N MET A 144 -10.87 -3.40 -26.69
CA MET A 144 -11.16 -4.07 -25.43
C MET A 144 -11.08 -5.59 -25.57
N LEU A 145 -11.70 -6.15 -26.64
CA LEU A 145 -11.69 -7.59 -26.90
C LEU A 145 -10.29 -8.12 -27.20
N ALA A 146 -9.43 -7.32 -27.83
CA ALA A 146 -8.04 -7.67 -28.10
C ALA A 146 -7.23 -7.92 -26.80
N GLU A 147 -7.59 -7.28 -25.69
CA GLU A 147 -6.93 -7.51 -24.40
C GLU A 147 -7.17 -8.94 -23.84
N ARG A 148 -8.26 -9.61 -24.23
CA ARG A 148 -8.60 -10.97 -23.84
C ARG A 148 -7.54 -12.00 -24.27
N THR A 149 -6.95 -11.79 -25.44
CA THR A 149 -5.98 -12.74 -26.04
C THR A 149 -4.59 -12.64 -25.43
N ARG A 150 -4.34 -11.67 -24.56
CA ARG A 150 -3.05 -11.55 -23.91
C ARG A 150 -2.81 -12.70 -22.93
N PRO A 151 -1.60 -13.30 -22.95
CA PRO A 151 -1.31 -14.42 -22.07
C PRO A 151 -1.47 -14.01 -20.60
N ARG A 152 -2.11 -14.88 -19.82
CA ARG A 152 -2.22 -14.79 -18.36
C ARG A 152 -1.12 -15.66 -17.76
N ARG A 153 -0.46 -15.16 -16.73
CA ARG A 153 0.39 -16.01 -15.88
C ARG A 153 -0.53 -16.93 -15.08
N VAL A 154 -0.02 -18.13 -14.77
CA VAL A 154 -0.80 -19.04 -13.92
C VAL A 154 -0.98 -18.40 -12.55
N LYS A 155 -2.22 -18.36 -12.05
CA LYS A 155 -2.59 -17.76 -10.74
C LYS A 155 -1.66 -18.25 -9.60
N GLU A 156 -1.19 -19.47 -9.70
CA GLU A 156 -0.24 -20.09 -8.78
C GLU A 156 1.15 -19.43 -8.75
N GLU A 157 1.63 -18.85 -9.87
CA GLU A 157 2.92 -18.13 -9.90
C GLU A 157 2.87 -16.79 -9.16
N ILE A 158 1.68 -16.17 -9.07
CA ILE A 158 1.49 -14.89 -8.38
C ILE A 158 1.28 -15.11 -6.87
N PHE A 159 0.71 -16.27 -6.51
CA PHE A 159 0.42 -16.67 -5.12
C PHE A 159 1.08 -17.99 -4.75
N ALA A 160 2.10 -18.45 -5.53
CA ALA A 160 2.71 -19.75 -5.34
C ALA A 160 3.23 -19.92 -3.93
N SER A 161 2.68 -20.90 -3.26
CA SER A 161 3.21 -21.44 -2.03
C SER A 161 4.51 -22.20 -2.32
N SER A 162 5.48 -22.07 -1.42
CA SER A 162 6.79 -22.72 -1.42
C SER A 162 6.81 -24.26 -1.50
N ASP A 163 5.67 -24.91 -1.66
CA ASP A 163 5.52 -26.37 -1.57
C ASP A 163 5.85 -27.15 -2.85
N GLN A 164 6.11 -26.48 -3.99
CA GLN A 164 6.34 -27.20 -5.27
C GLN A 164 7.76 -27.23 -5.79
N ARG A 165 8.79 -26.79 -5.06
CA ARG A 165 10.19 -26.90 -5.52
C ARG A 165 10.89 -28.22 -5.16
N GLY A 166 10.15 -29.30 -5.04
CA GLY A 166 10.69 -30.62 -4.74
C GLY A 166 10.89 -31.54 -5.93
N ARG A 167 10.67 -31.15 -7.20
CA ARG A 167 10.81 -32.06 -8.34
C ARG A 167 11.26 -31.34 -9.61
N THR A 168 12.37 -31.86 -10.12
CA THR A 168 13.03 -31.72 -11.44
C THR A 168 14.08 -30.62 -11.59
N ALA A 169 15.29 -30.99 -11.24
CA ALA A 169 16.49 -30.52 -11.93
C ALA A 169 16.62 -31.26 -13.27
N GLY A 170 16.50 -30.54 -14.37
CA GLY A 170 16.67 -31.12 -15.70
C GLY A 170 16.75 -30.04 -16.77
N THR A 171 17.98 -29.84 -17.26
CA THR A 171 18.40 -29.22 -18.53
C THR A 171 17.94 -27.81 -18.89
N ALA A 172 18.96 -26.95 -18.94
CA ALA A 172 18.92 -25.56 -19.35
C ALA A 172 18.67 -25.40 -20.85
N ASP A 173 17.71 -24.55 -21.19
CA ASP A 173 17.74 -23.82 -22.43
C ASP A 173 17.42 -22.35 -22.12
N ALA A 174 18.14 -21.41 -22.75
CA ALA A 174 18.13 -20.00 -22.45
C ALA A 174 16.73 -19.40 -22.71
N SER A 175 16.02 -19.12 -21.62
CA SER A 175 14.60 -18.77 -21.56
C SER A 175 14.38 -17.29 -21.23
N PRO A 176 13.22 -16.72 -21.54
CA PRO A 176 12.83 -15.32 -21.32
C PRO A 176 12.91 -14.81 -19.86
N THR A 177 13.36 -15.65 -18.93
CA THR A 177 13.52 -15.35 -17.50
C THR A 177 14.55 -14.26 -17.21
N ALA A 178 15.62 -14.12 -18.00
CA ALA A 178 16.65 -13.10 -17.76
C ALA A 178 16.13 -11.64 -17.91
N VAL A 179 15.16 -11.43 -18.80
CA VAL A 179 14.55 -10.10 -18.98
C VAL A 179 13.55 -9.80 -17.86
N ALA A 180 12.85 -10.83 -17.36
CA ALA A 180 11.93 -10.71 -16.23
C ALA A 180 12.67 -10.49 -14.91
N ASP A 181 13.82 -11.12 -14.72
CA ASP A 181 14.66 -10.95 -13.53
C ASP A 181 15.34 -9.57 -13.50
N ALA A 182 15.79 -9.06 -14.65
CA ALA A 182 16.30 -7.69 -14.76
C ALA A 182 15.22 -6.61 -14.55
N ALA A 183 13.96 -6.92 -14.82
CA ALA A 183 12.82 -6.05 -14.51
C ALA A 183 12.50 -6.08 -13.01
N ARG A 184 12.53 -7.25 -12.37
CA ARG A 184 12.37 -7.43 -10.92
C ARG A 184 13.47 -6.71 -10.13
N ASP A 185 14.72 -6.81 -10.57
CA ASP A 185 15.85 -6.13 -9.94
C ASP A 185 15.71 -4.60 -10.06
N ARG A 186 15.23 -4.09 -11.18
CA ARG A 186 14.95 -2.65 -11.37
C ARG A 186 13.80 -2.16 -10.49
N GLU A 187 12.72 -2.93 -10.35
CA GLU A 187 11.60 -2.61 -9.47
C GLU A 187 12.01 -2.65 -7.99
N ALA A 188 12.78 -3.65 -7.57
CA ALA A 188 13.30 -3.74 -6.20
C ALA A 188 14.29 -2.61 -5.88
N LEU A 189 15.12 -2.18 -6.85
CA LEU A 189 16.01 -1.04 -6.72
C LEU A 189 15.25 0.29 -6.65
N ALA A 190 14.18 0.44 -7.43
CA ALA A 190 13.33 1.63 -7.40
C ALA A 190 12.63 1.76 -6.03
N TRP A 191 12.13 0.66 -5.48
CA TRP A 191 11.55 0.63 -4.14
C TRP A 191 12.57 1.00 -3.05
N ARG A 192 13.77 0.43 -3.10
CA ARG A 192 14.87 0.76 -2.16
C ARG A 192 15.26 2.25 -2.22
N ARG A 193 15.31 2.85 -3.41
CA ARG A 193 15.58 4.29 -3.58
C ARG A 193 14.46 5.17 -3.04
N ALA A 194 13.20 4.77 -3.23
CA ALA A 194 12.05 5.50 -2.71
C ALA A 194 11.96 5.43 -1.16
N GLY A 195 12.39 4.31 -0.56
CA GLY A 195 12.40 4.14 0.89
C GLY A 195 13.60 4.76 1.61
N SER A 196 14.64 5.23 0.87
CA SER A 196 15.82 5.90 1.44
C SER A 196 15.74 7.43 1.35
N GLY A 197 14.69 7.98 0.75
CA GLY A 197 14.46 9.43 0.66
C GLY A 197 14.19 10.02 2.05
N THR A 198 14.81 11.15 2.33
CA THR A 198 14.52 11.98 3.50
C THR A 198 13.06 12.45 3.42
N MET A 199 12.40 12.62 4.56
CA MET A 199 10.98 12.98 4.72
C MET A 199 10.54 14.31 4.03
N SER A 200 11.39 14.93 3.21
CA SER A 200 11.10 16.16 2.49
C SER A 200 10.48 15.98 1.08
N ASP A 201 10.40 14.74 0.58
CA ASP A 201 9.84 14.50 -0.75
C ASP A 201 8.31 14.48 -0.71
N GLY A 202 7.71 15.37 -1.49
CA GLY A 202 6.25 15.65 -1.52
C GLY A 202 5.32 14.44 -1.73
N PRO A 203 3.99 14.67 -1.74
CA PRO A 203 2.94 13.63 -1.72
C PRO A 203 3.04 12.54 -2.80
N SER A 204 3.71 12.81 -3.90
CA SER A 204 3.92 11.85 -5.00
C SER A 204 4.99 10.78 -4.72
N ALA A 205 5.66 10.80 -3.56
CA ALA A 205 6.75 9.86 -3.26
C ALA A 205 6.23 8.43 -3.02
N LEU A 206 5.08 8.27 -2.34
CA LEU A 206 4.50 6.96 -2.06
C LEU A 206 4.00 6.29 -3.36
N ALA A 207 3.24 7.00 -4.18
CA ALA A 207 2.73 6.48 -5.46
C ALA A 207 3.89 6.15 -6.42
N ARG A 208 4.94 6.95 -6.45
CA ARG A 208 6.17 6.66 -7.22
C ARG A 208 6.93 5.48 -6.63
N GLY A 209 7.01 5.39 -5.30
CA GLY A 209 7.65 4.28 -4.59
C GLY A 209 6.94 2.95 -4.82
N LEU A 210 5.62 2.98 -4.96
CA LEU A 210 4.81 1.80 -5.27
C LEU A 210 4.90 1.40 -6.76
N GLY A 211 5.58 2.20 -7.59
CA GLY A 211 5.65 1.96 -9.04
C GLY A 211 4.28 1.97 -9.70
N LEU A 212 3.29 2.67 -9.12
CA LEU A 212 2.01 2.90 -9.77
C LEU A 212 2.24 3.89 -10.91
N PRO A 213 1.82 3.56 -12.14
CA PRO A 213 1.98 4.47 -13.25
C PRO A 213 1.16 5.73 -13.02
N SER A 214 1.75 6.90 -13.26
CA SER A 214 0.96 8.12 -13.35
C SER A 214 0.09 8.02 -14.60
N LEU A 215 -1.20 7.90 -14.41
CA LEU A 215 -2.19 7.88 -15.50
C LEU A 215 -2.58 9.29 -15.95
N LEU A 216 -2.16 10.30 -15.18
CA LEU A 216 -2.33 11.70 -15.56
C LEU A 216 -1.10 12.18 -16.35
N PRO A 217 -1.26 12.95 -17.42
CA PRO A 217 -0.15 13.56 -18.13
C PRO A 217 0.62 14.49 -17.18
N ALA A 218 1.94 14.34 -17.12
CA ALA A 218 2.81 15.24 -16.38
C ALA A 218 2.73 16.66 -16.98
N GLY A 219 2.42 17.65 -16.14
CA GLY A 219 2.48 19.06 -16.49
C GLY A 219 1.29 19.58 -17.29
N GLY A 220 0.23 19.93 -16.61
CA GLY A 220 -0.87 20.77 -17.10
C GLY A 220 -1.11 21.91 -16.14
N GLY A 221 -0.91 23.15 -16.61
CA GLY A 221 -1.33 24.34 -15.88
C GLY A 221 -2.83 24.27 -15.62
N ASN A 222 -3.25 24.82 -14.50
CA ASN A 222 -4.64 24.92 -14.11
C ASN A 222 -5.43 25.67 -15.19
N GLY A 223 -6.40 25.02 -15.83
CA GLY A 223 -7.42 25.68 -16.64
C GLY A 223 -7.49 25.37 -18.13
N GLU A 224 -6.62 24.53 -18.70
CA GLU A 224 -6.77 24.13 -20.10
C GLU A 224 -7.68 22.90 -20.27
N PRO A 225 -8.69 22.94 -21.16
CA PRO A 225 -9.55 21.81 -21.43
C PRO A 225 -8.74 20.70 -22.13
N ARG A 226 -8.63 19.54 -21.50
CA ARG A 226 -7.94 18.37 -22.06
C ARG A 226 -8.85 17.15 -21.99
N LEU A 227 -8.78 16.28 -23.01
CA LEU A 227 -9.39 14.97 -22.93
C LEU A 227 -8.55 14.10 -21.99
N LEU A 228 -9.11 13.82 -20.83
CA LEU A 228 -8.50 12.95 -19.82
C LEU A 228 -9.27 11.63 -19.79
N ARG A 229 -8.61 10.58 -19.36
CA ARG A 229 -9.34 9.38 -18.95
C ARG A 229 -10.39 9.79 -17.93
N ALA A 230 -11.59 9.22 -18.03
CA ALA A 230 -12.60 9.45 -17.02
C ALA A 230 -12.05 8.98 -15.67
N SER A 231 -12.03 9.86 -14.67
CA SER A 231 -11.58 9.49 -13.34
C SER A 231 -12.48 8.40 -12.77
N VAL A 232 -11.90 7.50 -11.99
CA VAL A 232 -12.63 6.44 -11.31
C VAL A 232 -13.00 6.93 -9.91
N PRO A 233 -14.29 7.07 -9.57
CA PRO A 233 -14.69 7.41 -8.22
C PRO A 233 -14.33 6.25 -7.28
N LEU A 234 -13.65 6.58 -6.20
CA LEU A 234 -13.34 5.65 -5.11
C LEU A 234 -14.27 5.98 -3.95
N SER A 235 -15.37 5.24 -3.82
CA SER A 235 -16.26 5.36 -2.67
C SER A 235 -15.54 4.89 -1.42
N VAL A 236 -15.43 5.76 -0.40
CA VAL A 236 -14.80 5.47 0.89
C VAL A 236 -15.80 5.62 2.02
N SER A 237 -15.81 4.69 2.96
CA SER A 237 -16.64 4.74 4.17
C SER A 237 -15.88 4.22 5.39
N GLY A 238 -16.21 4.71 6.58
CA GLY A 238 -15.48 4.39 7.81
C GLY A 238 -14.12 5.05 7.92
N PHE A 239 -13.83 6.05 7.06
CA PHE A 239 -12.60 6.84 7.10
C PHE A 239 -12.87 8.23 7.64
N THR A 240 -11.93 8.74 8.45
CA THR A 240 -11.96 10.12 8.93
C THR A 240 -11.73 11.10 7.76
N PRO A 241 -12.27 12.32 7.82
CA PRO A 241 -12.05 13.32 6.78
C PRO A 241 -10.56 13.59 6.49
N ARG A 242 -9.73 13.53 7.53
CA ARG A 242 -8.27 13.67 7.42
C ARG A 242 -7.66 12.56 6.57
N THR A 243 -8.03 11.30 6.84
CA THR A 243 -7.52 10.16 6.07
C THR A 243 -8.02 10.18 4.63
N VAL A 244 -9.26 10.64 4.39
CA VAL A 244 -9.77 10.82 3.01
C VAL A 244 -8.96 11.86 2.25
N ALA A 245 -8.61 12.99 2.89
CA ALA A 245 -7.76 14.02 2.27
C ALA A 245 -6.34 13.51 1.96
N GLU A 246 -5.75 12.70 2.85
CA GLU A 246 -4.45 12.04 2.59
C GLU A 246 -4.54 11.07 1.41
N LEU A 247 -5.61 10.26 1.35
CA LEU A 247 -5.90 9.38 0.23
C LEU A 247 -6.02 10.12 -1.09
N GLU A 248 -6.72 11.26 -1.11
CA GLU A 248 -6.85 12.07 -2.31
C GLU A 248 -5.48 12.52 -2.84
N GLN A 249 -4.60 12.98 -1.96
CA GLN A 249 -3.26 13.38 -2.35
C GLN A 249 -2.44 12.23 -2.92
N GLU A 250 -2.51 11.03 -2.31
CA GLU A 250 -1.76 9.85 -2.72
C GLU A 250 -2.29 9.22 -4.02
N LEU A 251 -3.61 9.19 -4.21
CA LEU A 251 -4.23 8.53 -5.36
C LEU A 251 -4.47 9.45 -6.55
N ARG A 252 -4.40 10.76 -6.39
CA ARG A 252 -4.56 11.75 -7.47
C ARG A 252 -3.75 11.42 -8.74
N PRO A 253 -2.46 10.99 -8.65
CA PRO A 253 -1.69 10.63 -9.85
C PRO A 253 -2.22 9.40 -10.58
N THR A 254 -3.00 8.54 -9.94
CA THR A 254 -3.58 7.33 -10.53
C THR A 254 -4.91 7.59 -11.24
N GLY A 255 -5.51 8.77 -11.05
CA GLY A 255 -6.85 9.08 -11.56
C GLY A 255 -7.99 8.54 -10.70
N LEU A 256 -7.72 7.95 -9.54
CA LEU A 256 -8.73 7.61 -8.53
C LEU A 256 -9.09 8.85 -7.71
N VAL A 257 -10.37 9.08 -7.53
CA VAL A 257 -10.90 10.21 -6.75
C VAL A 257 -11.65 9.67 -5.54
N PRO A 258 -11.06 9.72 -4.32
CA PRO A 258 -11.73 9.32 -3.12
C PRO A 258 -12.92 10.25 -2.81
N LEU A 259 -14.05 9.64 -2.51
CA LEU A 259 -15.29 10.32 -2.21
C LEU A 259 -15.90 9.68 -0.98
N GLN A 260 -16.16 10.48 0.04
CA GLN A 260 -16.84 9.98 1.22
C GLN A 260 -18.27 9.57 0.83
N ALA A 261 -18.57 8.29 0.92
CA ALA A 261 -19.87 7.71 0.66
C ALA A 261 -20.37 7.02 1.94
N GLY A 262 -21.69 7.04 2.16
CA GLY A 262 -22.26 6.30 3.26
C GLY A 262 -22.37 4.81 2.93
N GLY A 263 -22.16 3.96 3.94
CA GLY A 263 -22.58 2.59 3.90
C GLY A 263 -21.51 1.57 3.54
N GLY A 264 -21.14 0.79 4.54
CA GLY A 264 -20.60 -0.54 4.33
C GLY A 264 -21.68 -1.49 3.77
N ARG A 265 -21.24 -2.64 3.30
CA ARG A 265 -22.11 -3.72 2.80
C ARG A 265 -23.30 -3.95 3.73
N LYS A 266 -24.53 -3.82 3.23
CA LYS A 266 -25.73 -4.19 3.99
C LYS A 266 -25.68 -5.71 4.23
N LEU A 267 -25.44 -6.11 5.46
CA LEU A 267 -25.59 -7.49 5.89
C LEU A 267 -27.07 -7.88 5.70
N GLY A 268 -27.34 -8.80 4.78
CA GLY A 268 -28.70 -9.28 4.50
C GLY A 268 -29.35 -8.75 3.23
N ALA A 269 -28.61 -8.06 2.34
CA ALA A 269 -29.12 -7.75 1.01
C ALA A 269 -29.38 -9.05 0.23
N PRO A 270 -30.59 -9.21 -0.36
CA PRO A 270 -30.97 -10.45 -1.02
C PRO A 270 -30.36 -10.55 -2.41
N ALA A 271 -30.13 -11.79 -2.80
CA ALA A 271 -30.02 -12.30 -4.16
C ALA A 271 -28.77 -11.94 -4.97
N ALA A 272 -28.37 -12.94 -5.74
CA ALA A 272 -27.28 -12.92 -6.73
C ALA A 272 -27.04 -11.57 -7.37
N GLY A 273 -25.80 -11.08 -7.26
CA GLY A 273 -25.36 -9.85 -7.93
C GLY A 273 -25.68 -9.92 -9.43
N HIS A 274 -26.22 -8.83 -9.96
CA HIS A 274 -26.63 -8.76 -11.36
C HIS A 274 -25.54 -8.05 -12.18
N VAL A 275 -25.00 -8.77 -13.17
CA VAL A 275 -23.95 -8.24 -14.04
C VAL A 275 -24.43 -8.28 -15.48
N GLU A 276 -24.77 -7.11 -16.02
CA GLU A 276 -25.20 -6.93 -17.42
C GLU A 276 -24.56 -5.66 -18.01
N PRO A 277 -24.53 -5.52 -19.34
CA PRO A 277 -24.06 -4.28 -19.97
C PRO A 277 -24.81 -3.05 -19.45
N GLY A 278 -24.06 -2.05 -18.97
CA GLY A 278 -24.60 -0.83 -18.39
C GLY A 278 -24.74 -0.86 -16.86
N SER A 279 -24.69 -2.03 -16.20
CA SER A 279 -24.76 -2.12 -14.75
C SER A 279 -23.49 -1.53 -14.07
N ALA A 280 -23.67 -1.03 -12.84
CA ALA A 280 -22.55 -0.55 -12.04
C ALA A 280 -21.73 -1.73 -11.51
N ILE A 281 -20.42 -1.63 -11.60
CA ILE A 281 -19.46 -2.63 -11.13
C ILE A 281 -18.38 -1.95 -10.29
N GLY A 282 -18.03 -2.55 -9.17
CA GLY A 282 -16.99 -2.07 -8.26
C GLY A 282 -15.80 -3.01 -8.17
N VAL A 283 -14.63 -2.46 -7.89
CA VAL A 283 -13.43 -3.20 -7.49
C VAL A 283 -13.13 -2.86 -6.04
N GLU A 284 -13.22 -3.85 -5.17
CA GLU A 284 -13.10 -3.67 -3.73
C GLU A 284 -11.63 -3.75 -3.30
N LEU A 285 -11.14 -2.69 -2.64
CA LEU A 285 -9.75 -2.62 -2.17
C LEU A 285 -9.65 -2.85 -0.67
N VAL A 286 -10.64 -2.36 0.09
CA VAL A 286 -10.76 -2.55 1.54
C VAL A 286 -12.22 -2.84 1.87
N ARG A 287 -12.47 -3.78 2.78
CA ARG A 287 -13.80 -4.06 3.34
C ARG A 287 -13.72 -4.33 4.85
N GLY A 288 -14.83 -4.16 5.55
CA GLY A 288 -14.95 -4.33 7.00
C GLY A 288 -15.43 -3.05 7.68
N ASP A 289 -14.80 -2.69 8.81
CA ASP A 289 -15.10 -1.44 9.53
C ASP A 289 -14.79 -0.20 8.68
N MET A 290 -13.91 -0.37 7.69
CA MET A 290 -13.58 0.61 6.65
C MET A 290 -13.80 -0.04 5.28
N SER A 291 -14.24 0.74 4.29
CA SER A 291 -14.47 0.23 2.94
C SER A 291 -13.97 1.21 1.89
N THR A 292 -13.33 0.67 0.84
CA THR A 292 -12.99 1.43 -0.37
C THR A 292 -13.31 0.61 -1.61
N VAL A 293 -14.09 1.21 -2.52
CA VAL A 293 -14.54 0.57 -3.76
C VAL A 293 -14.39 1.53 -4.92
N ALA A 294 -13.64 1.12 -5.93
CA ALA A 294 -13.52 1.84 -7.20
C ALA A 294 -14.68 1.44 -8.12
N THR A 295 -15.50 2.40 -8.54
CA THR A 295 -16.75 2.13 -9.27
C THR A 295 -16.68 2.59 -10.71
N GLY A 296 -17.21 1.76 -11.62
CA GLY A 296 -17.41 2.04 -13.04
C GLY A 296 -18.63 1.30 -13.58
N THR A 297 -18.64 1.05 -14.87
CA THR A 297 -19.77 0.46 -15.58
C THR A 297 -19.32 -0.75 -16.41
N VAL A 298 -20.16 -1.77 -16.48
CA VAL A 298 -19.97 -2.96 -17.32
C VAL A 298 -20.23 -2.60 -18.78
N THR A 299 -19.29 -2.96 -19.64
CA THR A 299 -19.42 -2.74 -21.09
C THR A 299 -20.00 -3.95 -21.79
N TYR A 300 -19.42 -5.11 -21.55
CA TYR A 300 -19.76 -6.33 -22.27
C TYR A 300 -19.51 -7.55 -21.39
N VAL A 301 -20.34 -8.57 -21.54
CA VAL A 301 -20.22 -9.85 -20.85
C VAL A 301 -20.12 -10.96 -21.87
N ASP A 302 -19.07 -11.78 -21.81
CA ASP A 302 -18.84 -12.93 -22.68
C ASP A 302 -18.53 -14.17 -21.85
N GLY A 303 -19.54 -14.98 -21.61
CA GLY A 303 -19.46 -16.10 -20.67
C GLY A 303 -19.08 -15.61 -19.28
N PRO A 304 -17.98 -16.12 -18.68
CA PRO A 304 -17.52 -15.66 -17.38
C PRO A 304 -16.76 -14.32 -17.44
N ASN A 305 -16.39 -13.84 -18.63
CA ASN A 305 -15.56 -12.64 -18.75
C ASN A 305 -16.43 -11.37 -18.78
N VAL A 306 -16.09 -10.41 -17.92
CA VAL A 306 -16.72 -9.10 -17.83
C VAL A 306 -15.72 -8.04 -18.27
N PHE A 307 -16.06 -7.27 -19.29
CA PHE A 307 -15.28 -6.12 -19.76
C PHE A 307 -15.92 -4.85 -19.21
N ALA A 308 -15.12 -4.02 -18.55
CA ALA A 308 -15.63 -2.81 -17.90
C ALA A 308 -14.63 -1.65 -18.00
N PHE A 309 -15.03 -0.45 -17.59
CA PHE A 309 -14.30 0.81 -17.49
C PHE A 309 -13.88 1.44 -18.81
N GLY A 310 -13.56 0.67 -19.85
CA GLY A 310 -13.06 1.20 -21.11
C GLY A 310 -11.65 1.82 -21.07
N HIS A 311 -11.00 1.79 -19.91
CA HIS A 311 -9.65 2.26 -19.64
C HIS A 311 -9.08 1.50 -18.43
N PRO A 312 -7.76 1.60 -18.14
CA PRO A 312 -7.20 0.96 -16.94
C PRO A 312 -7.65 1.65 -15.65
N MET A 313 -7.74 0.87 -14.57
CA MET A 313 -7.90 1.40 -13.22
C MET A 313 -6.55 1.89 -12.66
N PHE A 314 -5.55 1.02 -12.59
CA PHE A 314 -4.16 1.31 -12.20
C PHE A 314 -3.16 1.06 -13.33
N GLY A 315 -3.54 0.32 -14.37
CA GLY A 315 -2.65 -0.07 -15.47
C GLY A 315 -1.55 -1.05 -15.05
N ILE A 316 -1.80 -1.89 -14.05
CA ILE A 316 -0.82 -2.80 -13.46
C ILE A 316 -0.80 -4.19 -14.08
N GLY A 317 -1.62 -4.41 -15.12
CA GLY A 317 -1.63 -5.64 -15.89
C GLY A 317 -2.46 -6.74 -15.25
N GLU A 318 -1.86 -7.89 -14.97
CA GLU A 318 -2.55 -9.00 -14.31
C GLU A 318 -2.71 -8.72 -12.82
N VAL A 319 -3.95 -8.90 -12.33
CA VAL A 319 -4.35 -8.62 -10.94
C VAL A 319 -5.36 -9.66 -10.47
N TYR A 320 -5.57 -9.73 -9.15
CA TYR A 320 -6.62 -10.55 -8.54
C TYR A 320 -7.27 -9.77 -7.41
N LEU A 321 -8.29 -8.96 -7.78
CA LEU A 321 -9.00 -8.08 -6.85
C LEU A 321 -10.48 -8.47 -6.82
N PRO A 322 -11.16 -8.43 -5.66
CA PRO A 322 -12.58 -8.72 -5.59
C PRO A 322 -13.38 -7.75 -6.46
N MET A 323 -14.31 -8.26 -7.24
CA MET A 323 -15.24 -7.51 -8.05
C MET A 323 -16.64 -7.63 -7.45
N VAL A 324 -17.29 -6.50 -7.25
CA VAL A 324 -18.61 -6.38 -6.61
C VAL A 324 -19.58 -5.69 -7.55
N ASP A 325 -20.87 -6.01 -7.47
CA ASP A 325 -21.89 -5.13 -8.00
C ASP A 325 -22.08 -3.90 -7.09
N ALA A 326 -22.68 -2.85 -7.61
CA ALA A 326 -22.81 -1.60 -6.87
C ALA A 326 -24.17 -0.94 -7.08
N GLU A 327 -24.68 -0.30 -6.02
CA GLU A 327 -25.83 0.58 -6.06
C GLU A 327 -25.36 2.03 -6.25
N ILE A 328 -25.98 2.74 -7.18
CA ILE A 328 -25.77 4.16 -7.40
C ILE A 328 -26.81 4.94 -6.60
N HIS A 329 -26.38 5.76 -5.65
CA HIS A 329 -27.28 6.57 -4.85
C HIS A 329 -27.72 7.83 -5.59
N ALA A 330 -26.77 8.49 -6.24
CA ALA A 330 -27.00 9.71 -7.01
C ALA A 330 -25.84 10.03 -7.95
N PHE A 331 -26.11 10.85 -8.96
CA PHE A 331 -25.10 11.65 -9.64
C PHE A 331 -24.89 12.94 -8.85
N LEU A 332 -23.65 13.31 -8.61
CA LEU A 332 -23.29 14.58 -8.02
C LEU A 332 -22.71 15.49 -9.11
N PRO A 333 -23.49 16.42 -9.66
CA PRO A 333 -22.98 17.40 -10.61
C PRO A 333 -21.99 18.35 -9.95
N SER A 334 -20.87 18.61 -10.60
CA SER A 334 -19.82 19.51 -10.09
C SER A 334 -19.20 20.30 -11.24
N LEU A 335 -18.78 21.54 -10.96
CA LEU A 335 -18.11 22.39 -11.95
C LEU A 335 -16.75 21.85 -12.37
N SER A 336 -16.04 21.15 -11.48
CA SER A 336 -14.73 20.56 -11.81
C SER A 336 -14.86 19.15 -12.38
N GLN A 337 -15.57 18.29 -11.68
CA GLN A 337 -15.78 16.90 -12.06
C GLN A 337 -17.00 16.32 -11.37
N SER A 338 -17.99 15.95 -12.16
CA SER A 338 -19.17 15.23 -11.68
C SER A 338 -18.85 13.76 -11.45
N PHE A 339 -19.53 13.10 -10.50
CA PHE A 339 -19.28 11.69 -10.17
C PHE A 339 -20.53 10.97 -9.66
N LYS A 340 -20.50 9.63 -9.75
CA LYS A 340 -21.50 8.75 -9.16
C LYS A 340 -21.15 8.47 -7.71
N MET A 341 -22.10 8.69 -6.80
CA MET A 341 -22.04 8.17 -5.44
C MET A 341 -22.55 6.75 -5.42
N SER A 342 -21.74 5.82 -4.92
CA SER A 342 -22.08 4.40 -4.94
C SER A 342 -21.71 3.68 -3.65
N SER A 343 -22.39 2.55 -3.40
CA SER A 343 -22.04 1.59 -2.36
C SER A 343 -21.92 0.18 -2.95
N PRO A 344 -20.97 -0.64 -2.45
CA PRO A 344 -20.86 -2.04 -2.85
C PRO A 344 -22.04 -2.85 -2.33
N LEU A 345 -22.47 -3.84 -3.11
CA LEU A 345 -23.50 -4.79 -2.73
C LEU A 345 -22.90 -6.18 -2.49
N GLN A 346 -22.67 -6.97 -3.52
CA GLN A 346 -22.20 -8.35 -3.40
C GLN A 346 -20.97 -8.63 -4.27
N GLU A 347 -20.14 -9.58 -3.85
CA GLU A 347 -19.02 -10.06 -4.63
C GLU A 347 -19.54 -10.92 -5.79
N VAL A 348 -19.28 -10.47 -7.01
CA VAL A 348 -19.75 -11.12 -8.25
C VAL A 348 -18.63 -11.87 -8.97
N GLY A 349 -17.37 -11.56 -8.72
CA GLY A 349 -16.25 -12.20 -9.39
C GLY A 349 -14.89 -11.68 -8.92
N THR A 350 -13.89 -11.88 -9.77
CA THR A 350 -12.53 -11.39 -9.56
C THR A 350 -12.10 -10.57 -10.77
N LEU A 351 -11.60 -9.34 -10.55
CA LEU A 351 -10.86 -8.59 -11.56
C LEU A 351 -9.54 -9.33 -11.81
N VAL A 352 -9.29 -9.77 -13.05
CA VAL A 352 -8.11 -10.58 -13.41
C VAL A 352 -7.12 -9.85 -14.32
N GLN A 353 -7.56 -8.80 -15.02
CA GLN A 353 -6.70 -7.97 -15.85
C GLN A 353 -7.08 -6.50 -15.75
N ASP A 354 -6.07 -5.64 -15.64
CA ASP A 354 -6.15 -4.19 -15.64
C ASP A 354 -5.25 -3.65 -16.76
N ARG A 355 -5.84 -3.48 -17.94
CA ARG A 355 -5.14 -3.21 -19.20
C ARG A 355 -5.45 -1.82 -19.75
N GLN A 356 -4.73 -1.41 -20.79
CA GLN A 356 -4.84 -0.07 -21.37
C GLN A 356 -6.24 0.26 -21.87
N SER A 357 -6.96 -0.71 -22.45
CA SER A 357 -8.25 -0.49 -23.11
C SER A 357 -9.45 -0.84 -22.22
N CYS A 358 -9.25 -1.59 -21.15
CA CYS A 358 -10.31 -1.98 -20.20
C CYS A 358 -9.76 -2.73 -18.99
N ILE A 359 -10.64 -2.96 -18.02
CA ILE A 359 -10.47 -4.01 -17.02
C ILE A 359 -11.25 -5.24 -17.45
N ILE A 360 -10.76 -6.43 -17.09
CA ILE A 360 -11.43 -7.71 -17.38
C ILE A 360 -11.60 -8.47 -16.08
N GLY A 361 -12.85 -8.78 -15.74
CA GLY A 361 -13.26 -9.62 -14.64
C GLY A 361 -13.58 -11.05 -15.06
N ASP A 362 -13.57 -11.96 -14.09
CA ASP A 362 -13.95 -13.37 -14.23
C ASP A 362 -15.00 -13.70 -13.16
N LEU A 363 -16.23 -14.01 -13.59
CA LEU A 363 -17.37 -14.28 -12.71
C LEU A 363 -17.27 -15.64 -11.99
N ASP A 364 -16.53 -16.59 -12.54
CA ASP A 364 -16.33 -17.91 -11.94
C ASP A 364 -15.15 -17.93 -10.95
N SER A 365 -14.31 -16.90 -10.96
CA SER A 365 -13.16 -16.76 -10.06
C SER A 365 -13.53 -16.01 -8.77
N ARG A 366 -12.90 -16.42 -7.67
CA ARG A 366 -12.94 -15.70 -6.38
C ARG A 366 -11.52 -15.50 -5.89
N THR A 367 -11.29 -14.39 -5.19
CA THR A 367 -10.01 -14.09 -4.57
C THR A 367 -10.18 -13.85 -3.08
N THR A 368 -9.11 -14.02 -2.33
CA THR A 368 -9.10 -13.77 -0.89
C THR A 368 -8.45 -12.44 -0.59
N MET A 369 -8.99 -11.71 0.36
CA MET A 369 -8.36 -10.51 0.90
C MET A 369 -7.48 -10.86 2.11
N MET A 370 -6.60 -9.95 2.51
CA MET A 370 -5.73 -10.10 3.68
C MET A 370 -6.40 -9.47 4.90
N PRO A 371 -6.68 -10.23 5.96
CA PRO A 371 -7.18 -9.67 7.21
C PRO A 371 -6.15 -8.75 7.87
N VAL A 372 -6.64 -7.60 8.34
CA VAL A 372 -5.89 -6.63 9.15
C VAL A 372 -6.73 -6.32 10.38
N GLU A 373 -6.18 -6.56 11.57
CA GLU A 373 -6.80 -6.18 12.83
C GLU A 373 -5.94 -5.14 13.52
N VAL A 374 -6.53 -3.99 13.86
CA VAL A 374 -5.85 -2.90 14.55
C VAL A 374 -6.49 -2.68 15.90
N ARG A 375 -5.70 -2.82 16.97
CA ARG A 375 -6.11 -2.52 18.33
C ARG A 375 -5.47 -1.21 18.75
N VAL A 376 -6.28 -0.23 19.09
CA VAL A 376 -5.82 1.08 19.57
C VAL A 376 -6.25 1.25 21.01
N GLY A 377 -5.34 1.73 21.86
CA GLY A 377 -5.62 2.01 23.26
C GLY A 377 -4.43 2.66 23.95
N GLY A 378 -4.58 2.98 25.23
CA GLY A 378 -3.53 3.63 26.04
C GLY A 378 -4.11 4.38 27.23
N PRO A 379 -3.26 5.02 28.05
CA PRO A 379 -3.74 5.85 29.13
C PRO A 379 -4.58 7.03 28.62
N GLY A 380 -5.87 7.07 28.99
CA GLY A 380 -6.80 8.11 28.54
C GLY A 380 -7.42 7.88 27.17
N VAL A 381 -7.09 6.80 26.48
CA VAL A 381 -7.69 6.39 25.18
C VAL A 381 -8.59 5.19 25.41
N GLU A 382 -9.85 5.27 24.96
CA GLU A 382 -10.78 4.16 25.02
C GLU A 382 -10.29 3.02 24.10
N PRO A 383 -10.17 1.78 24.60
CA PRO A 383 -9.73 0.67 23.76
C PRO A 383 -10.71 0.38 22.63
N ARG A 384 -10.21 0.39 21.38
CA ARG A 384 -10.99 0.10 20.18
C ARG A 384 -10.30 -0.94 19.31
N ILE A 385 -11.10 -1.76 18.65
CA ILE A 385 -10.62 -2.79 17.71
C ILE A 385 -11.26 -2.52 16.37
N PHE A 386 -10.43 -2.37 15.35
CA PHE A 386 -10.84 -2.19 13.96
C PHE A 386 -10.47 -3.44 13.16
N ARG A 387 -11.42 -3.95 12.40
CA ARG A 387 -11.24 -5.13 11.55
C ARG A 387 -11.50 -4.76 10.11
N ALA A 388 -10.51 -4.99 9.28
CA ALA A 388 -10.61 -4.80 7.86
C ALA A 388 -9.98 -5.98 7.12
N GLU A 389 -10.40 -6.18 5.88
CA GLU A 389 -9.71 -7.03 4.92
C GLU A 389 -9.24 -6.15 3.77
N ILE A 390 -8.00 -6.29 3.34
CA ILE A 390 -7.40 -5.49 2.27
C ILE A 390 -7.01 -6.34 1.07
N ALA A 391 -7.08 -5.76 -0.11
CA ALA A 391 -6.74 -6.44 -1.35
C ALA A 391 -5.30 -6.95 -1.35
N ARG A 392 -5.10 -8.19 -1.80
CA ARG A 392 -3.79 -8.83 -1.92
C ARG A 392 -3.15 -8.45 -3.25
N ASN A 393 -2.26 -7.49 -3.23
CA ASN A 393 -1.45 -7.10 -4.36
C ASN A 393 -0.14 -6.50 -3.86
N ARG A 394 1.00 -6.95 -4.40
CA ARG A 394 2.31 -6.49 -3.91
C ARG A 394 2.49 -4.97 -3.89
N ARG A 395 1.81 -4.25 -4.79
CA ARG A 395 1.88 -2.79 -4.89
C ARG A 395 0.86 -2.07 -4.01
N LEU A 396 -0.33 -2.65 -3.88
CA LEU A 396 -1.43 -2.00 -3.17
C LEU A 396 -1.46 -2.34 -1.68
N THR A 397 -1.17 -3.59 -1.31
CA THR A 397 -1.31 -4.07 0.08
C THR A 397 -0.56 -3.21 1.10
N PRO A 398 0.71 -2.79 0.90
CA PRO A 398 1.42 -1.95 1.88
C PRO A 398 0.76 -0.58 2.07
N MET A 399 0.27 0.03 0.99
CA MET A 399 -0.45 1.31 1.04
C MET A 399 -1.78 1.16 1.78
N LEU A 400 -2.56 0.13 1.41
CA LEU A 400 -3.86 -0.12 2.03
C LEU A 400 -3.72 -0.43 3.53
N ALA A 401 -2.71 -1.20 3.92
CA ALA A 401 -2.41 -1.46 5.34
C ALA A 401 -2.06 -0.18 6.09
N SER A 402 -1.21 0.68 5.54
CA SER A 402 -0.84 1.96 6.15
C SER A 402 -2.05 2.88 6.32
N MET A 403 -2.94 2.88 5.34
CA MET A 403 -4.17 3.65 5.36
C MET A 403 -5.15 3.17 6.43
N VAL A 404 -5.36 1.85 6.53
CA VAL A 404 -6.24 1.25 7.54
C VAL A 404 -5.70 1.52 8.95
N VAL A 405 -4.40 1.32 9.18
CA VAL A 405 -3.78 1.56 10.50
C VAL A 405 -3.82 3.05 10.84
N GLY A 406 -3.49 3.94 9.90
CA GLY A 406 -3.55 5.39 10.10
C GLY A 406 -4.95 5.88 10.45
N ASN A 407 -5.96 5.37 9.74
CA ASN A 407 -7.35 5.71 10.02
C ASN A 407 -7.82 5.19 11.38
N ALA A 408 -7.43 3.98 11.76
CA ALA A 408 -7.80 3.43 13.07
C ALA A 408 -7.26 4.30 14.23
N ILE A 409 -6.06 4.85 14.08
CA ILE A 409 -5.49 5.78 15.07
C ILE A 409 -6.24 7.11 15.05
N ALA A 410 -6.48 7.69 13.86
CA ALA A 410 -7.17 8.95 13.70
C ALA A 410 -8.65 8.92 14.14
N ASP A 411 -9.30 7.76 14.05
CA ASP A 411 -10.67 7.57 14.53
C ASP A 411 -10.75 7.32 16.04
N ALA A 412 -9.75 6.65 16.61
CA ALA A 412 -9.66 6.42 18.05
C ALA A 412 -9.22 7.69 18.81
N GLU A 413 -8.41 8.54 18.18
CA GLU A 413 -7.91 9.79 18.76
C GLU A 413 -7.98 10.90 17.70
N PRO A 414 -9.12 11.60 17.60
CA PRO A 414 -9.33 12.65 16.62
C PRO A 414 -8.63 13.97 16.96
N ASP A 415 -8.26 14.17 18.24
CA ASP A 415 -7.68 15.42 18.69
C ASP A 415 -6.22 15.56 18.27
N VAL A 416 -5.87 16.77 17.81
CA VAL A 416 -4.49 17.11 17.47
C VAL A 416 -3.76 17.49 18.73
N THR A 417 -2.98 16.57 19.28
CA THR A 417 -2.23 16.78 20.53
C THR A 417 -0.90 16.06 20.49
N ASP A 418 0.01 16.45 21.39
CA ASP A 418 1.29 15.77 21.56
C ASP A 418 1.10 14.36 22.09
N MET A 419 1.58 13.41 21.32
CA MET A 419 1.49 12.00 21.68
C MET A 419 2.74 11.20 21.28
N VAL A 420 3.05 10.22 22.08
CA VAL A 420 3.95 9.11 21.72
C VAL A 420 3.10 7.92 21.36
N VAL A 421 3.28 7.43 20.14
CA VAL A 421 2.57 6.25 19.65
C VAL A 421 3.55 5.10 19.50
N THR A 422 3.27 4.01 20.20
CA THR A 422 3.98 2.73 20.04
C THR A 422 3.15 1.82 19.14
N VAL A 423 3.72 1.40 18.03
CA VAL A 423 3.09 0.52 17.04
C VAL A 423 3.82 -0.82 17.05
N THR A 424 3.12 -1.89 17.38
CA THR A 424 3.62 -3.26 17.31
C THR A 424 2.90 -3.99 16.17
N SER A 425 3.62 -4.27 15.10
CA SER A 425 3.10 -4.93 13.89
C SER A 425 3.50 -6.40 13.89
N LYS A 426 2.53 -7.30 13.77
CA LYS A 426 2.70 -8.75 13.66
C LYS A 426 2.23 -9.20 12.30
N MET A 427 3.13 -9.70 11.48
CA MET A 427 2.85 -10.18 10.13
C MET A 427 3.03 -11.69 10.04
N ASN A 428 2.01 -12.38 9.55
CA ASN A 428 2.07 -13.80 9.27
C ASN A 428 2.41 -14.01 7.80
N VAL A 429 3.63 -14.45 7.55
CA VAL A 429 4.13 -14.79 6.21
C VAL A 429 4.09 -16.31 6.06
N LYS A 430 3.43 -16.81 5.00
CA LYS A 430 3.28 -18.24 4.76
C LYS A 430 4.67 -18.92 4.67
N GLY A 431 4.88 -19.97 5.46
CA GLY A 431 6.17 -20.68 5.53
C GLY A 431 7.22 -20.07 6.47
N PHE A 432 6.88 -18.99 7.19
CA PHE A 432 7.76 -18.36 8.16
C PHE A 432 7.05 -18.14 9.51
N ASN A 433 7.84 -18.04 10.57
CA ASN A 433 7.32 -17.63 11.86
C ASN A 433 6.82 -16.18 11.80
N THR A 434 5.84 -15.84 12.63
CA THR A 434 5.32 -14.47 12.77
C THR A 434 6.47 -13.46 12.92
N ILE A 435 6.43 -12.42 12.12
CA ILE A 435 7.39 -11.32 12.16
C ILE A 435 6.78 -10.23 13.03
N GLU A 436 7.39 -9.98 14.17
CA GLU A 436 6.96 -8.91 15.07
C GLU A 436 7.98 -7.76 15.02
N LEU A 437 7.48 -6.55 14.73
CA LEU A 437 8.28 -5.33 14.65
C LEU A 437 7.60 -4.24 15.48
N ARG A 438 8.42 -3.52 16.24
CA ARG A 438 7.96 -2.46 17.13
C ARG A 438 8.57 -1.13 16.73
N ASP A 439 7.72 -0.10 16.64
CA ASP A 439 8.10 1.27 16.41
C ASP A 439 7.57 2.19 17.51
N GLN A 440 8.28 3.30 17.70
CA GLN A 440 7.81 4.40 18.55
C GLN A 440 7.95 5.69 17.75
N LEU A 441 6.87 6.46 17.71
CA LEU A 441 6.74 7.70 16.96
C LEU A 441 6.29 8.80 17.93
N PHE A 442 6.83 10.00 17.79
CA PHE A 442 6.25 11.19 18.39
C PHE A 442 5.51 11.98 17.31
N SER A 443 4.37 12.51 17.65
CA SER A 443 3.63 13.43 16.79
C SER A 443 2.97 14.53 17.61
N SER A 444 3.02 15.76 17.09
CA SER A 444 2.29 16.92 17.61
C SER A 444 1.01 17.22 16.81
N ASP A 445 0.88 16.64 15.61
CA ASP A 445 -0.20 16.92 14.66
C ASP A 445 -1.11 15.71 14.42
N GLY A 446 -1.11 14.74 15.33
CA GLY A 446 -1.75 13.43 15.14
C GLY A 446 -0.95 12.54 14.17
N VAL A 447 -1.20 11.23 14.22
CA VAL A 447 -0.48 10.25 13.40
C VAL A 447 -1.21 10.05 12.08
N SER A 448 -0.52 10.32 10.98
CA SER A 448 -1.05 10.09 9.63
C SER A 448 -0.67 8.71 9.10
N GLY A 449 -1.47 8.18 8.15
CA GLY A 449 -1.13 6.96 7.43
C GLY A 449 0.23 7.05 6.73
N ARG A 450 0.59 8.25 6.29
CA ARG A 450 1.89 8.53 5.66
C ARG A 450 3.06 8.44 6.64
N ALA A 451 2.92 8.98 7.84
CA ALA A 451 3.94 8.84 8.89
C ALA A 451 4.15 7.36 9.24
N LEU A 452 3.07 6.59 9.29
CA LEU A 452 3.09 5.16 9.56
C LEU A 452 3.67 4.32 8.43
N ALA A 453 3.51 4.73 7.18
CA ALA A 453 4.14 4.04 6.04
C ALA A 453 5.67 3.97 6.17
N GLY A 454 6.28 4.94 6.88
CA GLY A 454 7.69 4.94 7.25
C GLY A 454 8.02 4.05 8.44
N SER A 455 7.04 3.55 9.20
CA SER A 455 7.26 2.64 10.32
C SER A 455 7.87 1.32 9.83
N ARG A 456 8.68 0.70 10.67
CA ARG A 456 9.39 -0.56 10.30
C ARG A 456 8.44 -1.66 9.92
N GLY A 457 7.33 -1.81 10.65
CA GLY A 457 6.36 -2.86 10.40
C GLY A 457 5.72 -2.72 9.01
N LEU A 458 5.19 -1.54 8.69
CA LEU A 458 4.53 -1.31 7.40
C LEU A 458 5.54 -1.26 6.24
N ARG A 459 6.72 -0.67 6.47
CA ARG A 459 7.81 -0.68 5.50
C ARG A 459 8.30 -2.09 5.22
N ALA A 460 8.51 -2.91 6.26
CA ALA A 460 8.93 -4.30 6.11
C ALA A 460 7.93 -5.13 5.29
N MET A 461 6.63 -4.83 5.39
CA MET A 461 5.62 -5.46 4.52
C MET A 461 5.94 -5.21 3.05
N GLY A 462 6.17 -3.96 2.66
CA GLY A 462 6.58 -3.61 1.31
C GLY A 462 7.87 -4.32 0.89
N ASP A 463 8.88 -4.24 1.73
CA ASP A 463 10.18 -4.87 1.47
C ASP A 463 10.09 -6.39 1.29
N ILE A 464 9.26 -7.08 2.09
CA ILE A 464 9.01 -8.52 1.99
C ILE A 464 8.25 -8.84 0.70
N MET A 465 7.23 -8.07 0.34
CA MET A 465 6.44 -8.31 -0.88
C MET A 465 7.22 -8.04 -2.17
N PHE A 466 8.21 -7.12 -2.13
CA PHE A 466 9.09 -6.81 -3.26
C PHE A 466 10.45 -7.51 -3.20
N ASN A 467 10.62 -8.50 -2.31
CA ASN A 467 11.87 -9.23 -2.19
C ASN A 467 12.31 -9.85 -3.55
N PRO A 468 13.63 -9.92 -3.84
CA PRO A 468 14.12 -10.47 -5.09
C PRO A 468 14.25 -12.01 -5.11
N PHE A 469 13.95 -12.69 -4.00
CA PHE A 469 14.29 -14.11 -3.83
C PHE A 469 13.16 -15.04 -4.30
N GLU A 470 11.95 -14.85 -3.74
CA GLU A 470 10.82 -15.73 -3.99
C GLU A 470 9.46 -15.02 -3.78
N PRO A 471 8.38 -15.49 -4.44
CA PRO A 471 7.03 -14.98 -4.18
C PRO A 471 6.61 -15.19 -2.74
N VAL A 472 5.91 -14.21 -2.16
CA VAL A 472 5.47 -14.23 -0.76
C VAL A 472 3.96 -14.06 -0.67
N VAL A 473 3.35 -14.81 0.23
CA VAL A 473 1.95 -14.63 0.64
C VAL A 473 1.92 -14.18 2.09
N LEU A 474 1.34 -13.00 2.30
CA LEU A 474 0.98 -12.48 3.62
C LEU A 474 -0.42 -12.98 3.98
N ASP A 475 -0.54 -13.78 5.02
CA ASP A 475 -1.82 -14.35 5.42
C ASP A 475 -2.66 -13.38 6.24
N ARG A 476 -2.04 -12.66 7.19
CA ARG A 476 -2.68 -11.75 8.14
C ARG A 476 -1.70 -10.71 8.67
N MET A 477 -2.22 -9.57 9.06
CA MET A 477 -1.50 -8.54 9.83
C MET A 477 -2.31 -8.15 11.06
N ASP A 478 -1.69 -8.19 12.24
CA ASP A 478 -2.22 -7.66 13.49
C ASP A 478 -1.36 -6.49 13.94
N VAL A 479 -2.00 -5.39 14.34
CA VAL A 479 -1.32 -4.17 14.77
C VAL A 479 -1.85 -3.74 16.13
N ASP A 480 -0.98 -3.73 17.13
CA ASP A 480 -1.27 -3.20 18.46
C ASP A 480 -0.70 -1.77 18.55
N VAL A 481 -1.56 -0.79 18.79
CA VAL A 481 -1.23 0.63 18.89
C VAL A 481 -1.48 1.10 20.31
N ARG A 482 -0.43 1.61 20.97
CA ARG A 482 -0.50 2.24 22.27
C ARG A 482 -0.24 3.72 22.13
N VAL A 483 -1.21 4.55 22.50
CA VAL A 483 -1.12 6.01 22.52
C VAL A 483 -0.86 6.48 23.95
N GLU A 484 0.09 7.39 24.13
CA GLU A 484 0.42 8.01 25.39
C GLU A 484 0.56 9.52 25.19
N PHE A 485 -0.27 10.31 25.88
CA PHE A 485 -0.25 11.78 25.79
C PHE A 485 0.91 12.33 26.59
N ARG A 486 2.08 12.38 25.97
CA ARG A 486 3.30 12.90 26.57
C ARG A 486 4.25 13.41 25.50
N ARG A 487 5.08 14.37 25.90
CA ARG A 487 6.09 15.00 25.04
C ARG A 487 7.51 14.60 25.50
N ASP A 488 7.71 13.32 25.72
CA ASP A 488 9.00 12.80 26.18
C ASP A 488 9.97 12.58 25.01
N VAL A 489 10.38 13.69 24.38
CA VAL A 489 11.36 13.71 23.29
C VAL A 489 12.58 14.52 23.69
N ALA A 490 13.76 14.10 23.22
CA ALA A 490 15.00 14.84 23.38
C ALA A 490 15.85 14.75 22.10
N GLU A 491 16.55 15.84 21.78
CA GLU A 491 17.44 15.92 20.63
C GLU A 491 18.90 15.77 21.07
N ILE A 492 19.68 14.97 20.36
CA ILE A 492 21.14 14.91 20.53
C ILE A 492 21.73 16.17 19.91
N VAL A 493 22.16 17.12 20.74
CA VAL A 493 22.69 18.42 20.29
C VAL A 493 24.18 18.52 20.39
N GLY A 494 24.85 17.65 21.17
CA GLY A 494 26.28 17.67 21.33
C GLY A 494 26.85 16.34 21.79
N VAL A 495 28.12 16.15 21.49
CA VAL A 495 28.93 15.01 21.92
C VAL A 495 30.32 15.49 22.25
N SER A 496 30.87 15.03 23.40
CA SER A 496 32.21 15.38 23.83
C SER A 496 32.86 14.28 24.67
N LEU A 497 34.20 14.28 24.71
CA LEU A 497 34.99 13.46 25.61
C LEU A 497 35.54 14.33 26.74
N PRO A 498 35.70 13.82 27.96
CA PRO A 498 36.24 14.59 29.09
C PRO A 498 37.75 14.90 28.97
N GLY A 499 38.42 14.31 28.00
CA GLY A 499 39.86 14.52 27.73
C GLY A 499 40.21 14.35 26.28
N ASP A 500 41.35 14.94 25.87
CA ASP A 500 41.79 14.96 24.46
C ASP A 500 42.55 13.69 24.04
N VAL A 501 42.85 12.80 25.00
CA VAL A 501 43.67 11.59 24.78
C VAL A 501 42.85 10.35 25.02
N VAL A 502 42.78 9.51 24.01
CA VAL A 502 42.08 8.21 24.03
C VAL A 502 43.09 7.13 23.67
N HIS A 503 43.14 6.04 24.44
CA HIS A 503 44.03 4.92 24.16
C HIS A 503 43.26 3.70 23.63
N ALA A 504 43.92 2.89 22.84
CA ALA A 504 43.38 1.64 22.34
C ALA A 504 43.12 0.65 23.49
N GLY A 505 41.87 0.13 23.56
CA GLY A 505 41.41 -0.74 24.63
C GLY A 505 40.76 -0.03 25.83
N ASP A 506 40.75 1.29 25.86
CA ASP A 506 40.10 2.06 26.93
C ASP A 506 38.56 2.02 26.81
N THR A 507 37.91 2.15 27.96
CA THR A 507 36.50 2.49 28.05
C THR A 507 36.37 3.97 28.38
N VAL A 508 35.95 4.76 27.41
CA VAL A 508 35.85 6.23 27.55
C VAL A 508 34.43 6.66 27.91
N PRO A 509 34.24 7.56 28.87
CA PRO A 509 32.94 8.09 29.24
C PRO A 509 32.53 9.20 28.25
N LEU A 510 31.85 8.82 27.17
CA LEU A 510 31.35 9.76 26.17
C LEU A 510 30.18 10.57 26.75
N ARG A 511 30.28 11.88 26.69
CA ARG A 511 29.23 12.80 27.15
C ARG A 511 28.35 13.15 25.99
N VAL A 512 27.07 12.80 26.08
CA VAL A 512 26.02 13.09 25.07
C VAL A 512 25.11 14.15 25.67
N THR A 513 25.12 15.35 25.07
CA THR A 513 24.24 16.44 25.47
C THR A 513 22.89 16.28 24.79
N LEU A 514 21.84 16.22 25.58
CA LEU A 514 20.45 16.05 25.17
C LEU A 514 19.66 17.31 25.50
N ARG A 515 18.95 17.84 24.51
CA ARG A 515 18.00 18.95 24.65
C ARG A 515 16.58 18.39 24.65
N PRO A 516 15.88 18.39 25.80
CA PRO A 516 14.48 18.03 25.84
C PRO A 516 13.63 19.11 25.19
N TYR A 517 12.41 18.78 24.74
CA TYR A 517 11.47 19.76 24.18
C TYR A 517 11.22 20.94 25.14
N ALA A 518 11.08 20.65 26.43
CA ALA A 518 10.94 21.67 27.48
C ALA A 518 11.88 21.30 28.64
N GLY A 519 12.61 22.29 29.14
CA GLY A 519 13.59 22.14 30.23
C GLY A 519 15.03 22.34 29.77
N ASP A 520 15.94 22.28 30.73
CA ASP A 520 17.35 22.51 30.49
C ASP A 520 18.02 21.31 29.80
N GLU A 521 19.08 21.62 29.06
CA GLU A 521 19.95 20.59 28.48
C GLU A 521 20.58 19.75 29.60
N TYR A 522 20.65 18.46 29.37
CA TYR A 522 21.32 17.54 30.33
C TYR A 522 22.28 16.61 29.61
N VAL A 523 23.20 16.05 30.34
CA VAL A 523 24.26 15.18 29.81
C VAL A 523 24.03 13.74 30.27
N GLU A 524 23.93 12.83 29.31
CA GLU A 524 24.05 11.40 29.55
C GLU A 524 25.50 10.95 29.31
N THR A 525 26.03 10.14 30.19
CA THR A 525 27.38 9.59 30.03
C THR A 525 27.29 8.15 29.57
N VAL A 526 27.75 7.89 28.33
CA VAL A 526 27.73 6.57 27.73
C VAL A 526 29.13 5.97 27.75
N PRO A 527 29.35 4.82 28.42
CA PRO A 527 30.64 4.15 28.36
C PRO A 527 30.86 3.52 27.01
N VAL A 528 31.91 3.93 26.30
CA VAL A 528 32.26 3.45 24.95
C VAL A 528 33.59 2.74 24.98
N VAL A 529 33.62 1.51 24.53
CA VAL A 529 34.86 0.73 24.39
C VAL A 529 35.56 1.09 23.10
N ILE A 530 36.81 1.47 23.16
CA ILE A 530 37.66 1.70 22.00
C ILE A 530 38.40 0.40 21.67
N PRO A 531 38.15 -0.23 20.54
CA PRO A 531 38.82 -1.47 20.16
C PRO A 531 40.34 -1.32 20.12
N ARG A 532 41.06 -2.31 20.63
CA ARG A 532 42.54 -2.33 20.65
C ARG A 532 43.16 -2.27 19.26
N SER A 533 42.42 -2.71 18.24
CA SER A 533 42.86 -2.72 16.83
C SER A 533 42.92 -1.33 16.21
N LEU A 534 42.42 -0.28 16.88
CA LEU A 534 42.34 1.10 16.36
C LEU A 534 43.48 2.00 16.83
N GLY A 535 44.49 1.44 17.52
CA GLY A 535 45.69 2.20 17.95
C GLY A 535 46.42 2.79 16.73
N GLY A 536 46.78 4.09 16.80
CA GLY A 536 47.44 4.82 15.71
C GLY A 536 46.48 5.42 14.69
N ASP A 537 45.16 5.20 14.79
CA ASP A 537 44.19 5.64 13.81
C ASP A 537 43.37 6.84 14.28
N MET A 538 42.90 7.62 13.30
CA MET A 538 41.80 8.57 13.48
C MET A 538 40.49 7.82 13.37
N VAL A 539 39.73 7.77 14.43
CA VAL A 539 38.41 7.11 14.47
C VAL A 539 37.29 8.13 14.53
N LYS A 540 36.16 7.79 13.96
CA LYS A 540 34.96 8.57 14.02
C LYS A 540 33.98 7.91 14.98
N ILE A 541 33.55 8.62 16.00
CA ILE A 541 32.50 8.20 16.92
C ILE A 541 31.20 8.86 16.49
N GLU A 542 30.28 8.06 16.02
CA GLU A 542 28.94 8.49 15.63
C GLU A 542 27.95 8.21 16.75
N VAL A 543 27.18 9.21 17.14
CA VAL A 543 26.11 9.11 18.14
C VAL A 543 24.79 9.46 17.48
N ALA A 544 23.86 8.53 17.44
CA ALA A 544 22.56 8.75 16.80
C ALA A 544 21.44 8.02 17.54
N THR A 545 20.18 8.42 17.26
CA THR A 545 19.02 7.65 17.72
C THR A 545 19.01 6.27 17.08
N GLY A 546 18.57 5.25 17.83
CA GLY A 546 18.41 3.89 17.31
C GLY A 546 17.49 3.80 16.10
N ALA A 547 16.55 4.74 15.93
CA ALA A 547 15.68 4.79 14.77
C ALA A 547 16.45 5.09 13.46
N GLN A 548 17.57 5.82 13.52
CA GLN A 548 18.38 6.23 12.37
C GLN A 548 19.57 5.30 12.07
N VAL A 549 19.94 4.48 13.03
CA VAL A 549 21.10 3.59 12.89
C VAL A 549 20.69 2.27 12.25
N LYS A 550 21.37 1.92 11.16
CA LYS A 550 21.21 0.60 10.53
C LYS A 550 21.93 -0.45 11.37
N TYR A 551 21.26 -1.58 11.58
CA TYR A 551 21.89 -2.74 12.18
C TYR A 551 22.94 -3.32 11.22
N ASP A 552 24.08 -3.76 11.78
CA ASP A 552 25.13 -4.37 10.96
C ASP A 552 24.73 -5.78 10.58
N THR A 553 24.17 -5.90 9.39
CA THR A 553 23.76 -7.18 8.82
C THR A 553 24.40 -7.36 7.46
N ALA A 554 24.82 -8.59 7.20
CA ALA A 554 25.24 -8.95 5.86
C ALA A 554 24.08 -8.83 4.87
N GLN A 555 24.38 -8.57 3.61
CA GLN A 555 23.38 -8.58 2.55
C GLN A 555 22.69 -9.94 2.52
N ALA A 556 21.36 -9.94 2.57
CA ALA A 556 20.60 -11.17 2.52
C ALA A 556 20.73 -11.85 1.14
N GLU A 557 20.92 -13.15 1.14
CA GLU A 557 20.99 -14.01 -0.06
C GLU A 557 19.74 -14.91 -0.19
N SER A 558 18.81 -14.80 0.74
CA SER A 558 17.55 -15.55 0.76
C SER A 558 16.47 -14.73 1.47
N LEU A 559 15.20 -15.06 1.23
CA LEU A 559 14.08 -14.46 1.95
C LEU A 559 14.18 -14.68 3.47
N ARG A 560 14.61 -15.86 3.91
CA ARG A 560 14.83 -16.14 5.34
C ARG A 560 15.87 -15.20 5.95
N GLY A 561 17.04 -15.10 5.32
CA GLY A 561 18.08 -14.17 5.77
C GLY A 561 17.61 -12.71 5.74
N TYR A 562 16.77 -12.35 4.78
CA TYR A 562 16.17 -11.02 4.70
C TYR A 562 15.23 -10.74 5.88
N ILE A 563 14.31 -11.68 6.19
CA ILE A 563 13.39 -11.58 7.33
C ILE A 563 14.17 -11.55 8.65
N ASP A 564 15.23 -12.35 8.80
CA ASP A 564 16.07 -12.35 10.00
C ASP A 564 16.79 -11.00 10.17
N ASN A 565 17.17 -10.35 9.07
CA ASN A 565 17.75 -9.00 9.12
C ASN A 565 16.71 -7.94 9.53
N LEU A 566 15.45 -8.05 9.10
CA LEU A 566 14.37 -7.13 9.50
C LEU A 566 14.10 -7.15 11.00
N ARG A 567 14.33 -8.28 11.68
CA ARG A 567 14.17 -8.42 13.13
C ARG A 567 15.26 -7.72 13.93
N LYS A 568 16.38 -7.36 13.29
CA LYS A 568 17.53 -6.72 13.94
C LYS A 568 17.41 -5.21 13.81
N PHE A 569 17.13 -4.53 14.92
CA PHE A 569 16.98 -3.08 14.94
C PHE A 569 17.22 -2.51 16.32
N TYR A 570 17.49 -1.22 16.38
CA TYR A 570 17.56 -0.44 17.62
C TYR A 570 16.27 0.34 17.81
N THR A 571 15.84 0.52 19.05
CA THR A 571 14.61 1.26 19.38
C THR A 571 14.83 2.78 19.26
N ALA A 572 13.78 3.54 18.99
CA ALA A 572 13.84 5.00 18.97
C ALA A 572 14.12 5.63 20.35
N SER A 573 13.94 4.85 21.44
CA SER A 573 14.30 5.20 22.80
C SER A 573 15.72 4.73 23.19
N SER A 574 16.63 4.57 22.23
CA SER A 574 18.03 4.25 22.48
C SER A 574 18.97 5.24 21.81
N ILE A 575 20.06 5.54 22.49
CA ILE A 575 21.22 6.23 21.95
C ILE A 575 22.20 5.15 21.48
N VAL A 576 22.55 5.18 20.22
CA VAL A 576 23.49 4.23 19.63
C VAL A 576 24.79 4.95 19.31
N VAL A 577 25.86 4.49 19.91
CA VAL A 577 27.20 4.97 19.68
C VAL A 577 27.95 3.98 18.80
N SER A 578 28.41 4.41 17.64
CA SER A 578 29.15 3.59 16.67
C SER A 578 30.58 4.11 16.55
N VAL A 579 31.56 3.28 16.89
CA VAL A 579 32.97 3.54 16.64
C VAL A 579 33.29 3.05 15.23
N GLN A 580 33.64 3.98 14.33
CA GLN A 580 33.87 3.69 12.91
C GLN A 580 35.37 3.63 12.62
N THR A 581 35.78 2.60 11.89
CA THR A 581 37.15 2.45 11.39
C THR A 581 37.27 3.04 9.99
N PRO A 582 38.46 3.58 9.61
CA PRO A 582 38.72 4.01 8.25
C PRO A 582 38.76 2.81 7.25
N ASP A 583 38.94 1.58 7.76
CA ASP A 583 39.02 0.38 6.93
C ASP A 583 37.67 -0.10 6.44
N ASP A 584 37.62 -0.54 5.18
CA ASP A 584 36.43 -1.13 4.58
C ASP A 584 36.35 -2.64 4.93
N GLY A 585 35.18 -3.08 5.39
CA GLY A 585 34.88 -4.50 5.52
C GLY A 585 34.24 -5.09 4.25
N ALA A 586 34.04 -6.40 4.21
CA ALA A 586 33.38 -7.10 3.13
C ALA A 586 32.23 -7.99 3.63
N SER A 587 31.16 -8.08 2.88
CA SER A 587 30.10 -9.07 3.11
C SER A 587 30.28 -10.24 2.17
N LEU A 588 30.46 -11.43 2.72
CA LEU A 588 30.67 -12.67 1.96
C LEU A 588 29.77 -13.79 2.51
N ARG A 589 28.94 -14.38 1.65
CA ARG A 589 28.04 -15.50 1.99
C ARG A 589 27.23 -15.27 3.27
N GLY A 590 26.65 -14.07 3.39
CA GLY A 590 25.83 -13.71 4.54
C GLY A 590 26.61 -13.46 5.85
N ARG A 591 27.94 -13.32 5.80
CA ARG A 591 28.80 -12.96 6.94
C ARG A 591 29.50 -11.64 6.67
N LEU A 592 29.55 -10.80 7.69
CA LEU A 592 30.36 -9.57 7.70
C LEU A 592 31.80 -9.95 8.09
N LEU A 593 32.76 -9.48 7.29
CA LEU A 593 34.18 -9.64 7.54
C LEU A 593 34.75 -8.22 7.71
N SER A 594 35.31 -7.90 8.85
CA SER A 594 35.93 -6.62 9.18
C SER A 594 37.44 -6.78 9.37
N GLY A 595 38.18 -5.66 9.23
CA GLY A 595 39.64 -5.64 9.46
C GLY A 595 40.44 -6.46 8.47
N LEU A 596 39.94 -6.64 7.25
CA LEU A 596 40.66 -7.36 6.20
C LEU A 596 41.79 -6.51 5.62
N PRO A 597 42.99 -7.06 5.41
CA PRO A 597 44.04 -6.35 4.69
C PRO A 597 43.64 -6.05 3.24
N PRO A 598 44.13 -4.95 2.63
CA PRO A 598 43.75 -4.56 1.26
C PRO A 598 43.90 -5.69 0.23
N ALA A 599 44.94 -6.48 0.30
CA ALA A 599 45.17 -7.62 -0.59
C ALA A 599 44.08 -8.71 -0.48
N ALA A 600 43.52 -8.93 0.73
CA ALA A 600 42.41 -9.87 0.91
C ALA A 600 41.10 -9.27 0.36
N LEU A 601 40.88 -7.97 0.54
CA LEU A 601 39.74 -7.26 -0.04
C LEU A 601 39.77 -7.31 -1.58
N ASP A 602 40.93 -7.08 -2.20
CA ASP A 602 41.09 -7.16 -3.65
C ASP A 602 40.86 -8.59 -4.19
N THR A 603 41.25 -9.60 -3.43
CA THR A 603 40.99 -11.01 -3.76
C THR A 603 39.51 -11.36 -3.65
N LEU A 604 38.81 -10.79 -2.69
CA LEU A 604 37.37 -10.99 -2.46
C LEU A 604 36.48 -10.13 -3.39
N ARG A 605 37.07 -9.15 -4.11
CA ARG A 605 36.42 -8.29 -5.11
C ARG A 605 36.80 -8.70 -6.55
N PRO A 606 36.61 -9.93 -7.01
CA PRO A 606 36.89 -10.28 -8.40
C PRO A 606 35.89 -9.60 -9.33
N GLY A 607 36.35 -9.07 -10.44
CA GLY A 607 35.53 -8.39 -11.44
C GLY A 607 34.37 -9.26 -11.93
N ASN A 608 33.24 -8.64 -12.16
CA ASN A 608 32.01 -9.09 -12.83
C ASN A 608 31.11 -10.13 -12.16
N GLN A 609 31.47 -10.86 -11.12
CA GLN A 609 30.62 -11.88 -10.50
C GLN A 609 30.36 -11.70 -9.00
N THR A 610 31.02 -10.81 -8.34
CA THR A 610 30.77 -10.48 -6.92
C THR A 610 29.94 -9.22 -6.80
N ARG A 611 28.78 -9.34 -6.19
CA ARG A 611 28.03 -8.18 -5.72
C ARG A 611 28.95 -7.35 -4.83
N ARG A 612 29.04 -6.04 -5.09
CA ARG A 612 29.77 -5.12 -4.22
C ARG A 612 29.42 -5.45 -2.78
N ALA A 613 30.37 -5.89 -2.01
CA ALA A 613 30.25 -5.93 -0.57
C ALA A 613 30.07 -4.49 -0.10
N ASP A 614 29.04 -4.21 0.68
CA ASP A 614 28.88 -2.89 1.29
C ASP A 614 30.09 -2.67 2.18
N ALA A 615 30.74 -1.50 2.01
CA ALA A 615 31.85 -1.13 2.86
C ALA A 615 31.39 -1.12 4.33
N TYR A 616 32.00 -1.96 5.15
CA TYR A 616 31.70 -2.06 6.56
C TYR A 616 32.73 -1.21 7.33
N ARG A 617 32.25 -0.20 8.06
CA ARG A 617 33.10 0.78 8.74
C ARG A 617 32.95 0.80 10.27
N VAL A 618 32.05 0.01 10.83
CA VAL A 618 31.79 0.01 12.27
C VAL A 618 32.66 -1.06 12.94
N ALA A 619 33.56 -0.64 13.81
CA ALA A 619 34.44 -1.50 14.59
C ALA A 619 33.78 -1.98 15.89
N ASP A 620 33.02 -1.12 16.56
CA ASP A 620 32.24 -1.45 17.77
C ASP A 620 30.98 -0.61 17.86
N ARG A 621 30.02 -1.09 18.63
CA ARG A 621 28.73 -0.41 18.82
C ARG A 621 28.19 -0.60 20.22
N THR A 622 27.95 0.50 20.91
CA THR A 622 27.33 0.56 22.20
C THR A 622 25.90 1.07 22.09
N VAL A 623 24.94 0.37 22.71
CA VAL A 623 23.53 0.77 22.78
C VAL A 623 23.20 1.18 24.21
N PHE A 624 22.79 2.42 24.39
CA PHE A 624 22.42 2.98 25.68
C PHE A 624 20.91 3.29 25.71
N PRO A 625 20.15 2.74 26.67
CA PRO A 625 18.71 3.00 26.74
C PRO A 625 18.45 4.44 27.22
N SER A 626 17.53 5.13 26.57
CA SER A 626 17.02 6.44 26.98
C SER A 626 15.61 6.32 27.54
N LYS A 627 15.29 7.14 28.55
CA LYS A 627 13.92 7.26 29.08
C LYS A 627 12.99 8.01 28.11
N ARG A 628 13.56 8.76 27.15
CA ARG A 628 12.85 9.57 26.17
C ARG A 628 13.04 9.03 24.76
N LEU A 629 12.15 9.37 23.87
CA LEU A 629 12.41 9.21 22.44
C LEU A 629 13.52 10.17 22.05
N VAL A 630 14.53 9.67 21.38
CA VAL A 630 15.70 10.44 21.00
C VAL A 630 15.66 10.74 19.51
N SER A 631 16.02 11.96 19.13
CA SER A 631 16.22 12.39 17.75
C SER A 631 17.61 12.99 17.56
N GLY A 632 18.01 13.19 16.30
CA GLY A 632 19.29 13.82 15.99
C GLY A 632 20.45 12.84 15.87
N LYS A 633 21.56 13.38 15.42
CA LYS A 633 22.82 12.68 15.17
C LYS A 633 23.99 13.65 15.36
N GLN A 634 25.02 13.20 16.04
CA GLN A 634 26.28 13.94 16.22
C GLN A 634 27.48 13.04 15.92
N GLU A 635 28.60 13.65 15.57
CA GLU A 635 29.82 12.94 15.22
C GLU A 635 31.03 13.62 15.88
N LEU A 636 31.98 12.81 16.33
CA LEU A 636 33.23 13.25 16.93
C LEU A 636 34.38 12.45 16.31
N SER A 637 35.42 13.13 15.86
CA SER A 637 36.66 12.50 15.39
C SER A 637 37.72 12.57 16.48
N VAL A 638 38.40 11.46 16.78
CA VAL A 638 39.41 11.36 17.82
C VAL A 638 40.58 10.51 17.35
N PHE A 639 41.80 10.92 17.71
CA PHE A 639 43.00 10.12 17.49
C PHE A 639 43.20 9.14 18.63
N VAL A 640 43.31 7.85 18.31
CA VAL A 640 43.52 6.78 19.28
C VAL A 640 45.01 6.50 19.40
N ARG A 641 45.58 6.69 20.57
CA ARG A 641 47.00 6.40 20.82
C ARG A 641 47.24 4.91 21.03
N ASP A 642 48.35 4.42 20.50
CA ASP A 642 48.85 3.07 20.77
C ASP A 642 49.40 2.95 22.21
N ASP A 643 48.99 1.94 22.95
CA ASP A 643 49.42 1.69 24.30
C ASP A 643 50.78 0.95 24.42
N VAL A 644 51.47 0.72 23.29
CA VAL A 644 52.66 -0.17 23.22
C VAL A 644 53.86 0.40 23.95
N LEU A 645 53.86 1.66 24.36
CA LEU A 645 55.03 2.31 25.00
C LEU A 645 54.91 2.54 26.53
N GLY A 646 53.80 2.19 27.19
CA GLY A 646 53.53 2.61 28.57
C GLY A 646 53.63 1.54 29.67
N ARG A 647 53.62 0.25 29.37
CA ARG A 647 53.56 -0.81 30.39
C ARG A 647 54.89 -1.55 30.69
N ASN A 648 55.99 -1.26 30.01
CA ASN A 648 57.30 -1.84 30.29
C ASN A 648 58.23 -0.92 31.14
N ALA A 649 57.69 0.14 31.73
CA ALA A 649 58.43 1.04 32.59
C ALA A 649 57.74 1.22 33.97
N ARG A 650 57.49 0.10 34.67
CA ARG A 650 57.38 0.03 36.14
C ARG A 650 57.63 -1.40 36.62
#